data_d4d166065dfe287e1720a11fbd7669c8
#
_entry.id   d4d166065dfe287e1720a11fbd7669c8
#
_cell.length_a   1.000
_cell.length_b   1.000
_cell.length_c   1.000
_cell.angle_alpha   90.00
_cell.angle_beta   90.00
_cell.angle_gamma   90.00
#
_symmetry.space_group_name_H-M   'P 1'
#
loop_
_entity.id
_entity.type
_entity.pdbx_description
1 polymer ?
#
loop_
_entity_poly.entity_id
_entity_poly.type
_entity_poly.pdbx_seq_one_letter_code
_entity_poly.pdbx_strand_id
1 'polypeptide(L)'
;MGKMKIMATMACTTMLVACNQQKGIEQQVDELYGRMSQEERLAQLRSIYMDDLFDQNGQLDTAQCRKIIPNGIGHFSQYASQNLESADNIRKKVVALQQWIIKNTPNGIPALFHEEVLSGVNTQDATIYPQQIGQACSFNTELAELKTKQTANDLRRMGGILSLSPMVDVCRIPSFNRLEESYGEDAYLSAMMGTAFAKGLQMGDLKKGVGVCSKHYLGYGGGGDADEKVMMEEILLPHETMIRLAGSQVIMPGYHAVHGTKCVANSEILNDILRGYLGFKGMVVSDYTAIDQIPNLDTPLEKAVAAINGGNDVDFPKGDNYKYLQEAIEKKLVKPEVVERAVKNVIRFKIQAGMMDENRYLYSDDEVVLDSEEERKTAYDIATQSVVLLENNGVLPLKNVKRVLLTGPNANSMWAMCGDYSFPSMFYFWKGWQKQWSDKNLPKIVKLKEAMETRKPEGVDVAYARGCDWTEEIETKYAETGDKRAWEYQLLHRKVDSGEKADQKVALDMARESDVIIAAVGENVMLCGENRDRQGLRLPGKQEEFVEKLLATGKPVVLVVFGGRAQIISKISKRCAAVIQAWYPGEEGGHAVADILYGRISPSAKLSVSYPNTEIDEPICYNEKIEQDERIEWPFGYGLSYTQFSYGNLNMVKECPTDNDAVELTFSLTNVGKMKADEVAQIYLSPTDKKQQIRPIQLQGFARVTLEPGETKTVGIKLYTEQFGYYSIDSSVNGMFLRRTFLMILSRDFTLVLIDSIGFLSYSNENCSFNTLNFVSISMIAHR
;
A
#
# COMPACT_ATOMS: atom_id res chain seq x y z
N MET A 1 34.25 13.32 -27.53
CA MET A 1 34.70 14.19 -26.41
C MET A 1 33.77 15.39 -26.09
N GLY A 2 32.78 15.73 -26.90
CA GLY A 2 31.89 16.88 -26.65
C GLY A 2 30.63 16.59 -25.81
N LYS A 3 30.09 15.36 -25.84
CA LYS A 3 28.84 15.01 -25.12
C LYS A 3 29.01 14.67 -23.64
N MET A 4 30.18 14.23 -23.23
CA MET A 4 30.48 13.90 -21.82
C MET A 4 30.69 15.13 -20.94
N LYS A 5 31.16 16.26 -21.52
CA LYS A 5 31.31 17.53 -20.78
C LYS A 5 29.96 18.20 -20.46
N ILE A 6 28.94 17.99 -21.30
CA ILE A 6 27.61 18.59 -21.10
C ILE A 6 26.82 17.87 -19.95
N MET A 7 26.97 16.54 -19.82
CA MET A 7 26.32 15.80 -18.73
C MET A 7 26.97 16.10 -17.36
N ALA A 8 28.29 16.19 -17.28
CA ALA A 8 28.96 16.54 -16.03
C ALA A 8 28.65 17.98 -15.56
N THR A 9 28.46 18.90 -16.53
CA THR A 9 28.07 20.29 -16.20
C THR A 9 26.63 20.40 -15.78
N MET A 10 25.70 19.59 -16.33
CA MET A 10 24.31 19.54 -15.87
C MET A 10 24.18 18.91 -14.48
N ALA A 11 24.91 17.83 -14.18
CA ALA A 11 24.89 17.21 -12.84
C ALA A 11 25.46 18.15 -11.77
N CYS A 12 26.57 18.85 -12.05
CA CYS A 12 27.09 19.87 -11.13
C CYS A 12 26.17 21.09 -10.99
N THR A 13 25.49 21.49 -12.07
CA THR A 13 24.56 22.64 -11.99
C THR A 13 23.31 22.28 -11.22
N THR A 14 22.78 21.05 -11.35
CA THR A 14 21.63 20.57 -10.56
C THR A 14 21.99 20.39 -9.08
N MET A 15 23.18 19.87 -8.75
CA MET A 15 23.64 19.80 -7.36
C MET A 15 23.88 21.18 -6.75
N LEU A 16 24.44 22.14 -7.49
CA LEU A 16 24.64 23.52 -7.02
C LEU A 16 23.31 24.28 -6.85
N VAL A 17 22.33 24.05 -7.72
CA VAL A 17 20.98 24.62 -7.58
C VAL A 17 20.24 23.99 -6.39
N ALA A 18 20.33 22.67 -6.18
CA ALA A 18 19.75 22.00 -5.02
C ALA A 18 20.40 22.46 -3.70
N CYS A 19 21.72 22.60 -3.65
CA CYS A 19 22.43 23.17 -2.49
C CYS A 19 22.05 24.63 -2.19
N ASN A 20 21.83 25.45 -3.22
CA ASN A 20 21.39 26.85 -2.99
C ASN A 20 19.92 26.94 -2.56
N GLN A 21 19.02 26.11 -3.09
CA GLN A 21 17.63 26.02 -2.61
C GLN A 21 17.58 25.50 -1.17
N GLN A 22 18.38 24.49 -0.82
CA GLN A 22 18.43 23.94 0.52
C GLN A 22 18.96 24.95 1.56
N LYS A 23 19.97 25.74 1.23
CA LYS A 23 20.45 26.84 2.06
C LYS A 23 19.38 27.92 2.24
N GLY A 24 18.64 28.28 1.21
CA GLY A 24 17.55 29.24 1.30
C GLY A 24 16.41 28.78 2.23
N ILE A 25 16.05 27.48 2.17
CA ILE A 25 15.00 26.90 3.02
C ILE A 25 15.42 26.91 4.49
N GLU A 26 16.60 26.42 4.84
CA GLU A 26 17.08 26.41 6.22
C GLU A 26 17.16 27.82 6.82
N GLN A 27 17.59 28.79 6.06
CA GLN A 27 17.56 30.19 6.51
C GLN A 27 16.14 30.68 6.81
N GLN A 28 15.17 30.36 5.93
CA GLN A 28 13.76 30.70 6.16
C GLN A 28 13.20 30.01 7.42
N VAL A 29 13.58 28.74 7.63
CA VAL A 29 13.22 27.95 8.83
C VAL A 29 13.75 28.63 10.08
N ASP A 30 15.04 28.99 10.12
CA ASP A 30 15.66 29.64 11.26
C ASP A 30 15.07 31.04 11.55
N GLU A 31 14.80 31.83 10.52
CA GLU A 31 14.18 33.15 10.63
C GLU A 31 12.74 33.04 11.16
N LEU A 32 11.94 32.08 10.67
CA LEU A 32 10.58 31.86 11.15
C LEU A 32 10.59 31.34 12.58
N TYR A 33 11.41 30.34 12.91
CA TYR A 33 11.55 29.80 14.26
C TYR A 33 11.96 30.89 15.26
N GLY A 34 12.89 31.79 14.87
CA GLY A 34 13.35 32.90 15.72
C GLY A 34 12.27 33.96 16.04
N ARG A 35 11.25 34.11 15.19
CA ARG A 35 10.13 35.02 15.40
C ARG A 35 8.97 34.41 16.21
N MET A 36 8.88 33.08 16.27
CA MET A 36 7.79 32.38 16.96
C MET A 36 7.93 32.47 18.47
N SER A 37 6.82 32.71 19.16
CA SER A 37 6.72 32.50 20.60
C SER A 37 6.81 31.01 20.95
N GLN A 38 7.03 30.70 22.23
CA GLN A 38 7.07 29.30 22.69
C GLN A 38 5.72 28.62 22.47
N GLU A 39 4.61 29.31 22.70
CA GLU A 39 3.25 28.78 22.49
C GLU A 39 2.98 28.48 21.01
N GLU A 40 3.43 29.35 20.08
CA GLU A 40 3.33 29.10 18.65
C GLU A 40 4.17 27.89 18.22
N ARG A 41 5.39 27.73 18.78
CA ARG A 41 6.25 26.58 18.51
C ARG A 41 5.57 25.28 18.92
N LEU A 42 5.03 25.22 20.13
CA LEU A 42 4.34 24.04 20.64
C LEU A 42 3.02 23.76 19.91
N ALA A 43 2.32 24.79 19.44
CA ALA A 43 1.12 24.62 18.63
C ALA A 43 1.40 23.89 17.31
N GLN A 44 2.60 24.04 16.71
CA GLN A 44 2.97 23.35 15.48
C GLN A 44 3.12 21.83 15.65
N LEU A 45 3.34 21.33 16.86
CA LEU A 45 3.55 19.92 17.17
C LEU A 45 2.23 19.17 17.46
N ARG A 46 1.09 19.82 17.27
CA ARG A 46 -0.23 19.32 17.62
C ARG A 46 -1.16 19.29 16.42
N SER A 47 -2.16 18.42 16.50
CA SER A 47 -3.27 18.32 15.56
C SER A 47 -4.62 18.45 16.29
N ILE A 48 -5.68 18.76 15.56
CA ILE A 48 -7.08 18.67 15.99
C ILE A 48 -7.98 18.28 14.81
N TYR A 49 -9.23 17.95 15.07
CA TYR A 49 -10.22 17.80 14.02
C TYR A 49 -10.78 19.17 13.60
N MET A 50 -10.97 19.35 12.30
CA MET A 50 -11.47 20.61 11.73
C MET A 50 -12.90 20.92 12.22
N ASP A 51 -13.74 19.92 12.36
CA ASP A 51 -15.15 20.07 12.75
C ASP A 51 -15.35 20.73 14.12
N ASP A 52 -14.37 20.63 15.02
CA ASP A 52 -14.41 21.28 16.33
C ASP A 52 -14.46 22.82 16.24
N LEU A 53 -14.20 23.39 15.05
CA LEU A 53 -14.14 24.83 14.77
C LEU A 53 -15.31 25.34 13.93
N PHE A 54 -16.29 24.48 13.60
CA PHE A 54 -17.47 24.87 12.83
C PHE A 54 -18.75 24.66 13.64
N ASP A 55 -19.72 25.55 13.41
CA ASP A 55 -21.03 25.43 14.02
C ASP A 55 -21.91 24.36 13.34
N GLN A 56 -23.13 24.16 13.87
CA GLN A 56 -24.07 23.14 13.34
C GLN A 56 -24.55 23.46 11.90
N ASN A 57 -24.36 24.67 11.42
CA ASN A 57 -24.68 25.12 10.07
C ASN A 57 -23.46 25.04 9.12
N GLY A 58 -22.35 24.51 9.59
CA GLY A 58 -21.11 24.46 8.82
C GLY A 58 -20.39 25.79 8.64
N GLN A 59 -20.72 26.81 9.46
CA GLN A 59 -20.06 28.10 9.45
C GLN A 59 -18.90 28.13 10.44
N LEU A 60 -17.80 28.79 10.06
CA LEU A 60 -16.61 28.90 10.92
C LEU A 60 -16.93 29.67 12.21
N ASP A 61 -16.81 28.99 13.36
CA ASP A 61 -16.97 29.60 14.68
C ASP A 61 -15.68 30.32 15.10
N THR A 62 -15.61 31.61 14.84
CA THR A 62 -14.43 32.42 15.14
C THR A 62 -14.19 32.57 16.65
N ALA A 63 -15.20 32.37 17.49
CA ALA A 63 -15.02 32.40 18.96
C ALA A 63 -14.34 31.09 19.42
N GLN A 64 -14.74 29.95 18.89
CA GLN A 64 -14.05 28.69 19.12
C GLN A 64 -12.62 28.72 18.58
N CYS A 65 -12.40 29.24 17.39
CA CYS A 65 -11.05 29.42 16.85
C CYS A 65 -10.14 30.19 17.82
N ARG A 66 -10.59 31.33 18.34
CA ARG A 66 -9.81 32.12 19.35
C ARG A 66 -9.57 31.36 20.64
N LYS A 67 -10.47 30.48 21.03
CA LYS A 67 -10.36 29.67 22.25
C LYS A 67 -9.42 28.48 22.08
N ILE A 68 -9.53 27.75 20.97
CA ILE A 68 -8.86 26.46 20.75
C ILE A 68 -7.49 26.64 20.10
N ILE A 69 -7.36 27.54 19.14
CA ILE A 69 -6.14 27.76 18.35
C ILE A 69 -5.66 29.23 18.37
N PRO A 70 -5.55 29.89 19.53
CA PRO A 70 -5.15 31.30 19.60
C PRO A 70 -3.75 31.58 19.04
N ASN A 71 -2.86 30.56 19.08
CA ASN A 71 -1.49 30.58 18.58
C ASN A 71 -1.31 29.79 17.28
N GLY A 72 -2.39 29.54 16.56
CA GLY A 72 -2.39 28.63 15.42
C GLY A 72 -2.41 27.16 15.82
N ILE A 73 -2.23 26.28 14.85
CA ILE A 73 -2.15 24.83 15.02
C ILE A 73 -1.25 24.23 13.94
N GLY A 74 -0.57 23.11 14.23
CA GLY A 74 0.26 22.41 13.26
C GLY A 74 -0.53 21.74 12.16
N HIS A 75 -1.55 20.96 12.55
CA HIS A 75 -2.24 20.03 11.64
C HIS A 75 -3.75 19.97 11.89
N PHE A 76 -4.49 19.58 10.84
CA PHE A 76 -5.88 19.12 10.91
C PHE A 76 -5.97 17.67 10.44
N SER A 77 -6.51 16.82 11.32
CA SER A 77 -6.57 15.37 11.14
C SER A 77 -7.75 14.95 10.29
N GLN A 78 -7.53 14.04 9.31
CA GLN A 78 -8.56 13.38 8.49
C GLN A 78 -9.73 14.32 8.15
N TYR A 79 -9.39 15.45 7.54
CA TYR A 79 -10.32 16.57 7.38
C TYR A 79 -11.46 16.30 6.39
N ALA A 80 -11.30 15.32 5.48
CA ALA A 80 -12.27 14.99 4.45
C ALA A 80 -13.14 13.78 4.81
N SER A 81 -12.56 12.78 5.48
CA SER A 81 -13.23 11.50 5.79
C SER A 81 -14.20 11.54 6.97
N GLN A 82 -14.26 12.66 7.71
CA GLN A 82 -15.06 12.74 8.93
C GLN A 82 -16.55 12.99 8.68
N ASN A 83 -16.95 13.44 7.50
CA ASN A 83 -18.31 13.85 7.19
C ASN A 83 -18.78 13.44 5.79
N LEU A 84 -20.10 13.32 5.63
CA LEU A 84 -20.77 13.17 4.33
C LEU A 84 -20.96 14.55 3.69
N GLU A 85 -19.86 15.19 3.30
CA GLU A 85 -19.85 16.47 2.61
C GLU A 85 -19.18 16.33 1.24
N SER A 86 -19.64 17.15 0.27
CA SER A 86 -18.98 17.20 -1.02
C SER A 86 -17.56 17.75 -0.90
N ALA A 87 -16.68 17.33 -1.78
CA ALA A 87 -15.30 17.83 -1.87
C ALA A 87 -15.24 19.36 -1.95
N ASP A 88 -16.19 19.98 -2.64
CA ASP A 88 -16.30 21.45 -2.76
C ASP A 88 -16.64 22.13 -1.43
N ASN A 89 -17.55 21.57 -0.63
CA ASN A 89 -17.88 22.10 0.69
C ASN A 89 -16.68 21.97 1.66
N ILE A 90 -15.99 20.82 1.62
CA ILE A 90 -14.79 20.61 2.41
C ILE A 90 -13.73 21.64 2.05
N ARG A 91 -13.48 21.88 0.75
CA ARG A 91 -12.55 22.91 0.29
C ARG A 91 -12.92 24.30 0.83
N LYS A 92 -14.19 24.69 0.76
CA LYS A 92 -14.66 25.99 1.27
C LYS A 92 -14.38 26.15 2.76
N LYS A 93 -14.56 25.10 3.56
CA LYS A 93 -14.22 25.08 4.99
C LYS A 93 -12.71 25.23 5.21
N VAL A 94 -11.89 24.46 4.46
CA VAL A 94 -10.41 24.57 4.53
C VAL A 94 -9.96 25.98 4.22
N VAL A 95 -10.46 26.58 3.16
CA VAL A 95 -10.13 27.97 2.76
C VAL A 95 -10.49 28.98 3.86
N ALA A 96 -11.72 28.91 4.36
CA ALA A 96 -12.19 29.81 5.42
C ALA A 96 -11.31 29.71 6.67
N LEU A 97 -10.96 28.50 7.07
CA LEU A 97 -10.13 28.24 8.24
C LEU A 97 -8.68 28.69 8.04
N GLN A 98 -8.06 28.40 6.90
CA GLN A 98 -6.71 28.87 6.58
C GLN A 98 -6.62 30.41 6.55
N GLN A 99 -7.59 31.08 5.92
CA GLN A 99 -7.66 32.53 5.88
C GLN A 99 -7.80 33.12 7.29
N TRP A 100 -8.60 32.48 8.16
CA TRP A 100 -8.74 32.89 9.54
C TRP A 100 -7.41 32.76 10.31
N ILE A 101 -6.71 31.61 10.18
CA ILE A 101 -5.42 31.34 10.83
C ILE A 101 -4.40 32.40 10.40
N ILE A 102 -4.23 32.61 9.10
CA ILE A 102 -3.25 33.56 8.55
C ILE A 102 -3.50 34.98 9.08
N LYS A 103 -4.77 35.37 9.19
CA LYS A 103 -5.14 36.75 9.61
C LYS A 103 -5.12 36.97 11.12
N ASN A 104 -5.42 35.93 11.92
CA ASN A 104 -5.76 36.10 13.34
C ASN A 104 -4.78 35.43 14.32
N THR A 105 -3.73 34.74 13.84
CA THR A 105 -2.68 34.18 14.69
C THR A 105 -1.37 34.98 14.55
N PRO A 106 -0.46 34.95 15.55
CA PRO A 106 0.65 35.92 15.64
C PRO A 106 1.56 35.98 14.40
N ASN A 107 2.04 34.83 13.90
CA ASN A 107 2.86 34.75 12.68
C ASN A 107 2.10 34.24 11.44
N GLY A 108 0.79 34.04 11.54
CA GLY A 108 -0.04 33.63 10.42
C GLY A 108 0.39 32.31 9.76
N ILE A 109 0.91 31.35 10.53
CA ILE A 109 1.44 30.10 10.00
C ILE A 109 0.29 29.15 9.60
N PRO A 110 0.10 28.80 8.31
CA PRO A 110 -0.97 27.93 7.88
C PRO A 110 -0.87 26.52 8.48
N ALA A 111 -2.01 25.86 8.70
CA ALA A 111 -2.05 24.50 9.19
C ALA A 111 -1.95 23.47 8.05
N LEU A 112 -1.35 22.32 8.33
CA LEU A 112 -1.33 21.16 7.43
C LEU A 112 -2.65 20.41 7.53
N PHE A 113 -3.32 20.20 6.41
CA PHE A 113 -4.47 19.31 6.29
C PHE A 113 -4.00 17.98 5.74
N HIS A 114 -4.21 16.89 6.47
CA HIS A 114 -3.81 15.56 6.06
C HIS A 114 -4.99 14.60 5.95
N GLU A 115 -4.88 13.67 5.01
CA GLU A 115 -5.88 12.64 4.76
C GLU A 115 -5.24 11.31 4.36
N GLU A 116 -5.99 10.22 4.50
CA GLU A 116 -5.65 8.93 3.94
C GLU A 116 -5.93 8.91 2.45
N VAL A 117 -5.01 8.30 1.67
CA VAL A 117 -5.16 8.26 0.21
C VAL A 117 -4.74 6.90 -0.39
N LEU A 118 -4.82 5.83 0.39
CA LEU A 118 -4.42 4.49 -0.06
C LEU A 118 -5.13 4.08 -1.36
N SER A 119 -6.46 4.21 -1.38
CA SER A 119 -7.32 3.82 -2.49
C SER A 119 -7.91 5.01 -3.23
N GLY A 120 -7.23 6.14 -3.28
CA GLY A 120 -7.75 7.44 -3.69
C GLY A 120 -7.97 8.33 -2.48
N VAL A 121 -8.38 9.59 -2.67
CA VAL A 121 -8.66 10.49 -1.54
C VAL A 121 -9.82 9.96 -0.72
N ASN A 122 -9.65 9.89 0.60
CA ASN A 122 -10.69 9.37 1.48
C ASN A 122 -11.81 10.41 1.71
N THR A 123 -12.62 10.60 0.66
CA THR A 123 -13.81 11.46 0.65
C THR A 123 -14.91 10.85 -0.21
N GLN A 124 -16.18 11.25 0.04
CA GLN A 124 -17.34 10.58 -0.57
C GLN A 124 -17.39 10.62 -2.09
N ASP A 125 -16.81 11.65 -2.71
CA ASP A 125 -16.94 11.90 -4.16
C ASP A 125 -15.71 11.44 -4.96
N ALA A 126 -14.68 10.84 -4.31
CA ALA A 126 -13.43 10.50 -4.96
C ALA A 126 -13.44 9.09 -5.55
N THR A 127 -12.62 8.90 -6.60
CA THR A 127 -12.36 7.62 -7.24
C THR A 127 -11.84 6.58 -6.23
N ILE A 128 -12.39 5.38 -6.28
CA ILE A 128 -11.98 4.25 -5.44
C ILE A 128 -11.14 3.27 -6.28
N TYR A 129 -9.84 3.38 -6.15
CA TYR A 129 -8.88 2.47 -6.79
C TYR A 129 -8.80 1.12 -6.07
N PRO A 130 -8.28 0.06 -6.74
CA PRO A 130 -7.95 -1.20 -6.09
C PRO A 130 -7.04 -1.02 -4.87
N GLN A 131 -7.17 -1.90 -3.88
CA GLN A 131 -6.27 -1.92 -2.71
C GLN A 131 -4.83 -2.25 -3.09
N GLN A 132 -3.87 -1.84 -2.24
CA GLN A 132 -2.45 -1.94 -2.53
C GLN A 132 -1.98 -3.37 -2.78
N ILE A 133 -2.52 -4.36 -2.05
CA ILE A 133 -2.19 -5.77 -2.27
C ILE A 133 -2.51 -6.23 -3.71
N GLY A 134 -3.65 -5.80 -4.25
CA GLY A 134 -4.01 -6.04 -5.65
C GLY A 134 -3.13 -5.24 -6.61
N GLN A 135 -2.85 -3.97 -6.31
CA GLN A 135 -1.95 -3.15 -7.14
C GLN A 135 -0.54 -3.75 -7.22
N ALA A 136 -0.03 -4.31 -6.12
CA ALA A 136 1.27 -5.00 -6.09
C ALA A 136 1.30 -6.19 -7.03
N CYS A 137 0.20 -6.94 -7.17
CA CYS A 137 0.07 -8.04 -8.11
C CYS A 137 0.22 -7.61 -9.59
N SER A 138 0.07 -6.32 -9.89
CA SER A 138 0.32 -5.79 -11.24
C SER A 138 1.80 -5.71 -11.59
N PHE A 139 2.70 -5.58 -10.62
CA PHE A 139 4.11 -5.25 -10.84
C PHE A 139 4.28 -4.05 -11.79
N ASN A 140 3.42 -3.04 -11.65
CA ASN A 140 3.36 -1.88 -12.55
C ASN A 140 3.55 -0.57 -11.78
N THR A 141 4.80 -0.14 -11.69
CA THR A 141 5.18 1.10 -10.99
C THR A 141 4.70 2.35 -11.72
N GLU A 142 4.61 2.33 -13.05
CA GLU A 142 4.15 3.48 -13.85
C GLU A 142 2.66 3.77 -13.58
N LEU A 143 1.86 2.70 -13.49
CA LEU A 143 0.42 2.83 -13.22
C LEU A 143 0.16 3.25 -11.76
N ALA A 144 1.00 2.79 -10.82
CA ALA A 144 0.97 3.25 -9.42
C ALA A 144 1.32 4.75 -9.32
N GLU A 145 2.34 5.23 -10.05
CA GLU A 145 2.70 6.65 -10.11
C GLU A 145 1.60 7.50 -10.74
N LEU A 146 0.97 7.02 -11.85
CA LEU A 146 -0.14 7.71 -12.50
C LEU A 146 -1.33 7.89 -11.55
N LYS A 147 -1.78 6.79 -10.88
CA LYS A 147 -2.84 6.83 -9.88
C LYS A 147 -2.58 7.91 -8.83
N THR A 148 -1.38 7.89 -8.25
CA THR A 148 -1.07 8.78 -7.13
C THR A 148 -0.88 10.23 -7.56
N LYS A 149 -0.49 10.48 -8.79
CA LYS A 149 -0.51 11.82 -9.38
C LYS A 149 -1.93 12.37 -9.54
N GLN A 150 -2.89 11.54 -9.96
CA GLN A 150 -4.30 11.89 -10.00
C GLN A 150 -4.83 12.18 -8.58
N THR A 151 -4.56 11.27 -7.64
CA THR A 151 -4.91 11.45 -6.22
C THR A 151 -4.31 12.73 -5.60
N ALA A 152 -3.07 13.09 -5.97
CA ALA A 152 -2.43 14.33 -5.50
C ALA A 152 -3.18 15.56 -6.00
N ASN A 153 -3.61 15.56 -7.26
CA ASN A 153 -4.40 16.65 -7.82
C ASN A 153 -5.72 16.84 -7.05
N ASP A 154 -6.41 15.75 -6.76
CA ASP A 154 -7.67 15.75 -6.02
C ASP A 154 -7.49 16.27 -4.60
N LEU A 155 -6.52 15.72 -3.88
CA LEU A 155 -6.24 16.15 -2.50
C LEU A 155 -5.87 17.63 -2.44
N ARG A 156 -5.05 18.10 -3.40
CA ARG A 156 -4.68 19.53 -3.52
C ARG A 156 -5.86 20.43 -3.82
N ARG A 157 -6.76 20.03 -4.71
CA ARG A 157 -7.98 20.78 -5.03
C ARG A 157 -8.88 20.95 -3.80
N MET A 158 -8.86 20.01 -2.88
CA MET A 158 -9.57 20.08 -1.60
C MET A 158 -8.79 20.83 -0.50
N GLY A 159 -7.56 21.27 -0.75
CA GLY A 159 -6.70 21.98 0.19
C GLY A 159 -5.79 21.10 1.05
N GLY A 160 -5.80 19.78 0.85
CA GLY A 160 -4.88 18.84 1.49
C GLY A 160 -3.45 18.95 0.96
N ILE A 161 -2.48 18.78 1.85
CA ILE A 161 -1.05 18.98 1.55
C ILE A 161 -0.21 17.77 1.98
N LEU A 162 -0.75 16.92 2.84
CA LEU A 162 -0.07 15.77 3.40
C LEU A 162 -0.94 14.53 3.28
N SER A 163 -0.37 13.46 2.76
CA SER A 163 -0.94 12.12 2.73
C SER A 163 -0.41 11.30 3.90
N LEU A 164 -1.25 10.50 4.55
CA LEU A 164 -0.84 9.49 5.55
C LEU A 164 -0.60 8.11 4.91
N SER A 165 -0.16 8.10 3.67
CA SER A 165 0.06 6.91 2.85
C SER A 165 1.38 7.03 2.09
N PRO A 166 1.99 5.90 1.62
CA PRO A 166 1.51 4.53 1.59
C PRO A 166 1.87 3.72 2.83
N MET A 167 1.20 2.57 3.03
CA MET A 167 1.68 1.51 3.89
C MET A 167 2.69 0.65 3.12
N VAL A 168 3.93 0.63 3.60
CA VAL A 168 5.03 -0.12 2.96
C VAL A 168 5.62 -1.21 3.87
N ASP A 169 4.85 -1.59 4.86
CA ASP A 169 5.20 -2.73 5.72
C ASP A 169 5.39 -4.00 4.89
N VAL A 170 6.45 -4.73 5.16
CA VAL A 170 6.70 -6.05 4.57
C VAL A 170 5.91 -7.07 5.37
N CYS A 171 4.74 -7.45 4.86
CA CYS A 171 3.77 -8.26 5.58
C CYS A 171 3.99 -9.74 5.31
N ARG A 172 4.51 -10.48 6.30
CA ARG A 172 4.86 -11.90 6.20
C ARG A 172 3.90 -12.83 6.93
N ILE A 173 3.00 -12.29 7.74
CA ILE A 173 1.98 -13.06 8.45
C ILE A 173 0.72 -13.06 7.59
N PRO A 174 0.30 -14.21 7.02
CA PRO A 174 -0.87 -14.26 6.14
C PRO A 174 -2.18 -13.89 6.82
N SER A 175 -2.27 -14.11 8.14
CA SER A 175 -3.44 -13.77 8.96
C SER A 175 -3.53 -12.28 9.31
N PHE A 176 -2.50 -11.46 9.01
CA PHE A 176 -2.48 -10.05 9.34
C PHE A 176 -3.67 -9.32 8.70
N ASN A 177 -4.51 -8.70 9.53
CA ASN A 177 -5.78 -8.11 9.13
C ASN A 177 -5.62 -6.87 8.21
N ARG A 178 -4.46 -6.20 8.24
CA ARG A 178 -4.13 -5.05 7.39
C ARG A 178 -3.26 -5.42 6.17
N LEU A 179 -3.17 -6.70 5.82
CA LEU A 179 -2.40 -7.18 4.67
C LEU A 179 -2.82 -6.46 3.37
N GLU A 180 -4.11 -6.20 3.20
CA GLU A 180 -4.66 -5.53 2.02
C GLU A 180 -4.09 -4.13 1.75
N GLU A 181 -3.66 -3.42 2.81
CA GLU A 181 -3.09 -2.09 2.74
C GLU A 181 -1.62 -2.09 2.30
N SER A 182 -0.95 -3.26 2.34
CA SER A 182 0.47 -3.43 2.02
C SER A 182 0.69 -3.85 0.57
N TYR A 183 1.95 -3.83 0.14
CA TYR A 183 2.37 -4.40 -1.14
C TYR A 183 2.78 -5.89 -1.03
N GLY A 184 2.55 -6.52 0.13
CA GLY A 184 2.76 -7.94 0.35
C GLY A 184 4.04 -8.29 1.11
N GLU A 185 4.59 -9.48 0.84
CA GLU A 185 5.66 -10.08 1.63
C GLU A 185 7.07 -9.74 1.16
N ASP A 186 7.22 -9.17 -0.03
CA ASP A 186 8.52 -8.90 -0.64
C ASP A 186 9.00 -7.47 -0.43
N ALA A 187 10.19 -7.32 0.11
CA ALA A 187 10.78 -6.04 0.45
C ALA A 187 11.10 -5.17 -0.78
N TYR A 188 11.59 -5.80 -1.87
CA TYR A 188 11.94 -5.07 -3.09
C TYR A 188 10.69 -4.59 -3.84
N LEU A 189 9.67 -5.44 -3.97
CA LEU A 189 8.39 -5.04 -4.56
C LEU A 189 7.76 -3.90 -3.77
N SER A 190 7.72 -4.01 -2.43
CA SER A 190 7.21 -2.95 -1.55
C SER A 190 7.99 -1.65 -1.69
N ALA A 191 9.32 -1.73 -1.80
CA ALA A 191 10.19 -0.57 -2.02
C ALA A 191 9.92 0.12 -3.36
N MET A 192 9.79 -0.65 -4.45
CA MET A 192 9.56 -0.10 -5.78
C MET A 192 8.16 0.50 -5.94
N MET A 193 7.13 -0.20 -5.45
CA MET A 193 5.75 0.29 -5.50
C MET A 193 5.56 1.51 -4.59
N GLY A 194 6.11 1.49 -3.36
CA GLY A 194 6.08 2.64 -2.45
C GLY A 194 6.82 3.85 -2.99
N THR A 195 7.95 3.64 -3.66
CA THR A 195 8.71 4.72 -4.33
C THR A 195 7.92 5.35 -5.48
N ALA A 196 7.26 4.53 -6.30
CA ALA A 196 6.39 5.00 -7.38
C ALA A 196 5.19 5.79 -6.82
N PHE A 197 4.55 5.27 -5.77
CA PHE A 197 3.49 5.95 -5.06
C PHE A 197 3.93 7.35 -4.58
N ALA A 198 5.09 7.43 -3.95
CA ALA A 198 5.65 8.69 -3.46
C ALA A 198 5.98 9.67 -4.58
N LYS A 199 6.58 9.21 -5.69
CA LYS A 199 6.90 10.05 -6.85
C LYS A 199 5.64 10.66 -7.48
N GLY A 200 4.58 9.87 -7.64
CA GLY A 200 3.31 10.35 -8.17
C GLY A 200 2.69 11.42 -7.27
N LEU A 201 2.59 11.18 -5.96
CA LEU A 201 2.04 12.16 -5.02
C LEU A 201 2.84 13.46 -4.99
N GLN A 202 4.16 13.39 -4.96
CA GLN A 202 5.02 14.57 -4.86
C GLN A 202 5.15 15.35 -6.18
N MET A 203 4.85 14.74 -7.31
CA MET A 203 4.90 15.35 -8.65
C MET A 203 6.26 16.04 -8.97
N GLY A 204 7.34 15.61 -8.31
CA GLY A 204 8.68 16.21 -8.43
C GLY A 204 8.83 17.61 -7.79
N ASP A 205 7.77 18.20 -7.25
CA ASP A 205 7.74 19.53 -6.64
C ASP A 205 6.63 19.60 -5.59
N LEU A 206 6.98 19.68 -4.31
CA LEU A 206 6.01 19.76 -3.21
C LEU A 206 5.09 21.00 -3.26
N LYS A 207 5.48 22.03 -3.99
CA LYS A 207 4.60 23.18 -4.23
C LYS A 207 3.43 22.82 -5.14
N LYS A 208 3.55 21.76 -5.92
CA LYS A 208 2.51 21.24 -6.82
C LYS A 208 1.90 19.93 -6.32
N GLY A 209 2.74 19.07 -5.76
CA GLY A 209 2.37 17.77 -5.23
C GLY A 209 1.93 17.80 -3.77
N VAL A 210 1.91 16.64 -3.16
CA VAL A 210 1.50 16.36 -1.79
C VAL A 210 2.65 15.67 -1.04
N GLY A 211 2.84 15.99 0.22
CA GLY A 211 3.80 15.31 1.09
C GLY A 211 3.39 13.85 1.35
N VAL A 212 4.37 13.00 1.48
CA VAL A 212 4.19 11.55 1.63
C VAL A 212 4.62 11.10 3.01
N CYS A 213 3.75 10.35 3.67
CA CYS A 213 4.03 9.70 4.95
C CYS A 213 4.16 8.20 4.74
N SER A 214 5.37 7.65 4.78
CA SER A 214 5.53 6.20 4.74
C SER A 214 5.25 5.59 6.12
N LYS A 215 4.46 4.52 6.14
CA LYS A 215 4.01 3.84 7.34
C LYS A 215 4.01 2.32 7.19
N HIS A 216 4.15 1.58 8.27
CA HIS A 216 4.36 2.00 9.65
C HIS A 216 5.81 1.69 10.06
N TYR A 217 6.57 2.70 10.36
CA TYR A 217 7.99 2.55 10.69
C TYR A 217 8.14 2.02 12.14
N LEU A 218 8.76 0.88 12.43
CA LEU A 218 9.44 -0.04 11.56
C LEU A 218 9.03 -1.46 11.94
N GLY A 219 8.51 -2.26 10.94
CA GLY A 219 8.28 -3.69 11.15
C GLY A 219 6.88 -4.09 11.63
N TYR A 220 5.84 -3.28 11.39
CA TYR A 220 4.45 -3.69 11.56
C TYR A 220 4.11 -4.82 10.58
N GLY A 221 3.17 -5.70 10.91
CA GLY A 221 2.86 -6.85 10.03
C GLY A 221 3.80 -8.07 10.18
N GLY A 222 4.47 -8.19 11.35
CA GLY A 222 5.27 -9.37 11.70
C GLY A 222 6.78 -9.17 11.64
N GLY A 223 7.25 -7.92 11.50
CA GLY A 223 8.68 -7.62 11.44
C GLY A 223 9.31 -7.05 12.72
N GLY A 224 8.49 -6.70 13.74
CA GLY A 224 8.98 -6.00 14.94
C GLY A 224 9.95 -6.77 15.82
N ASP A 225 9.87 -8.10 15.81
CA ASP A 225 10.78 -9.00 16.54
C ASP A 225 11.80 -9.70 15.61
N ALA A 226 11.95 -9.21 14.37
CA ALA A 226 12.95 -9.72 13.43
C ALA A 226 14.36 -9.49 13.96
N ASP A 227 15.28 -10.40 13.63
CA ASP A 227 16.68 -10.14 13.92
C ASP A 227 17.17 -8.88 13.19
N GLU A 228 18.24 -8.27 13.72
CA GLU A 228 18.75 -7.00 13.26
C GLU A 228 19.09 -6.98 11.76
N LYS A 229 19.61 -8.10 11.24
CA LYS A 229 19.95 -8.21 9.83
C LYS A 229 18.72 -8.24 8.93
N VAL A 230 17.69 -8.99 9.29
CA VAL A 230 16.36 -8.97 8.62
C VAL A 230 15.75 -7.59 8.71
N MET A 231 15.82 -6.95 9.89
CA MET A 231 15.33 -5.59 10.09
C MET A 231 15.96 -4.62 9.08
N MET A 232 17.28 -4.67 8.91
CA MET A 232 18.01 -3.73 8.05
C MET A 232 17.94 -4.08 6.56
N GLU A 233 17.98 -5.37 6.19
CA GLU A 233 18.04 -5.78 4.77
C GLU A 233 16.66 -5.84 4.11
N GLU A 234 15.61 -6.09 4.89
CA GLU A 234 14.27 -6.29 4.34
C GLU A 234 13.24 -5.30 4.89
N ILE A 235 13.11 -5.20 6.22
CA ILE A 235 12.05 -4.39 6.83
C ILE A 235 12.28 -2.90 6.62
N LEU A 236 13.53 -2.45 6.72
CA LEU A 236 13.91 -1.05 6.49
C LEU A 236 13.92 -0.65 5.01
N LEU A 237 14.14 -1.60 4.09
CA LEU A 237 14.39 -1.33 2.68
C LEU A 237 13.31 -0.46 2.01
N PRO A 238 12.00 -0.70 2.18
CA PRO A 238 10.98 0.15 1.57
C PRO A 238 11.06 1.61 2.06
N HIS A 239 11.23 1.83 3.36
CA HIS A 239 11.36 3.17 3.93
C HIS A 239 12.65 3.86 3.49
N GLU A 240 13.80 3.16 3.53
CA GLU A 240 15.07 3.67 3.04
C GLU A 240 14.98 4.09 1.58
N THR A 241 14.40 3.24 0.73
CA THR A 241 14.24 3.50 -0.70
C THR A 241 13.35 4.71 -0.96
N MET A 242 12.24 4.85 -0.26
CA MET A 242 11.36 6.01 -0.37
C MET A 242 12.05 7.30 0.09
N ILE A 243 12.85 7.25 1.16
CA ILE A 243 13.61 8.42 1.62
C ILE A 243 14.68 8.82 0.61
N ARG A 244 15.47 7.84 0.12
CA ARG A 244 16.63 8.10 -0.75
C ARG A 244 16.26 8.39 -2.20
N LEU A 245 15.28 7.65 -2.77
CA LEU A 245 14.95 7.73 -4.21
C LEU A 245 13.72 8.58 -4.52
N ALA A 246 12.80 8.73 -3.57
CA ALA A 246 11.64 9.58 -3.74
C ALA A 246 11.67 10.84 -2.86
N GLY A 247 12.56 10.91 -1.87
CA GLY A 247 12.65 12.06 -0.97
C GLY A 247 11.42 12.21 -0.07
N SER A 248 10.84 11.09 0.42
CA SER A 248 9.72 11.10 1.35
C SER A 248 10.02 11.99 2.57
N GLN A 249 9.07 12.83 2.98
CA GLN A 249 9.29 13.86 3.99
C GLN A 249 8.71 13.53 5.35
N VAL A 250 7.85 12.51 5.44
CA VAL A 250 7.17 12.18 6.69
C VAL A 250 7.24 10.68 6.95
N ILE A 251 7.45 10.32 8.20
CA ILE A 251 7.46 8.94 8.70
C ILE A 251 6.43 8.82 9.82
N MET A 252 5.68 7.71 9.83
CA MET A 252 4.75 7.34 10.90
C MET A 252 5.20 6.04 11.55
N PRO A 253 5.65 6.04 12.83
CA PRO A 253 5.95 4.81 13.57
C PRO A 253 4.69 4.00 13.85
N GLY A 254 4.82 2.67 13.85
CA GLY A 254 3.69 1.76 14.09
C GLY A 254 3.27 1.63 15.55
N TYR A 255 2.10 1.00 15.76
CA TYR A 255 1.55 0.74 17.12
C TYR A 255 2.31 -0.32 17.92
N HIS A 256 3.06 -1.19 17.27
CA HIS A 256 3.79 -2.29 17.90
C HIS A 256 5.04 -1.81 18.63
N ALA A 257 5.79 -2.75 19.19
CA ALA A 257 7.08 -2.52 19.82
C ALA A 257 8.21 -3.14 18.98
N VAL A 258 9.37 -2.52 19.00
CA VAL A 258 10.63 -3.05 18.50
C VAL A 258 11.60 -3.12 19.67
N HIS A 259 12.21 -4.27 19.89
CA HIS A 259 13.07 -4.53 21.05
C HIS A 259 12.42 -4.14 22.39
N GLY A 260 11.12 -4.41 22.52
CA GLY A 260 10.33 -4.14 23.73
C GLY A 260 9.90 -2.68 23.95
N THR A 261 10.28 -1.75 23.07
CA THR A 261 9.91 -0.32 23.15
C THR A 261 8.92 0.04 22.04
N LYS A 262 7.78 0.67 22.39
CA LYS A 262 6.79 1.18 21.42
C LYS A 262 7.48 2.06 20.38
N CYS A 263 7.21 1.83 19.10
CA CYS A 263 7.88 2.53 17.98
C CYS A 263 7.81 4.05 18.11
N VAL A 264 6.68 4.61 18.56
CA VAL A 264 6.47 6.05 18.74
C VAL A 264 7.38 6.69 19.81
N ALA A 265 7.98 5.89 20.71
CA ALA A 265 8.91 6.34 21.76
C ALA A 265 10.29 5.67 21.67
N ASN A 266 10.58 4.98 20.57
CA ASN A 266 11.79 4.19 20.43
C ASN A 266 12.93 5.02 19.79
N SER A 267 13.86 5.48 20.65
CA SER A 267 15.01 6.29 20.22
C SER A 267 15.95 5.55 19.27
N GLU A 268 16.12 4.23 19.41
CA GLU A 268 16.96 3.43 18.54
C GLU A 268 16.49 3.53 17.08
N ILE A 269 15.19 3.27 16.84
CA ILE A 269 14.69 3.30 15.46
C ILE A 269 14.50 4.72 14.93
N LEU A 270 14.10 5.70 15.75
CA LEU A 270 13.77 7.05 15.29
C LEU A 270 14.97 8.02 15.31
N ASN A 271 15.86 7.93 16.30
CA ASN A 271 17.03 8.82 16.34
C ASN A 271 18.25 8.15 15.73
N ASP A 272 18.58 6.89 16.09
CA ASP A 272 19.85 6.29 15.67
C ASP A 272 19.76 5.74 14.23
N ILE A 273 18.71 4.97 13.90
CA ILE A 273 18.53 4.43 12.53
C ILE A 273 17.98 5.51 11.59
N LEU A 274 16.79 6.07 11.86
CA LEU A 274 16.14 6.96 10.93
C LEU A 274 16.91 8.29 10.74
N ARG A 275 17.25 8.98 11.83
CA ARG A 275 17.92 10.28 11.73
C ARG A 275 19.44 10.15 11.62
N GLY A 276 20.04 9.21 12.34
CA GLY A 276 21.49 8.98 12.33
C GLY A 276 21.96 8.27 11.07
N TYR A 277 21.52 7.03 10.85
CA TYR A 277 21.98 6.22 9.73
C TYR A 277 21.41 6.67 8.37
N LEU A 278 20.08 6.87 8.27
CA LEU A 278 19.45 7.31 7.01
C LEU A 278 19.61 8.82 6.76
N GLY A 279 19.98 9.60 7.77
CA GLY A 279 20.11 11.07 7.66
C GLY A 279 18.78 11.78 7.43
N PHE A 280 17.67 11.21 7.87
CA PHE A 280 16.33 11.76 7.67
C PHE A 280 16.14 13.10 8.38
N LYS A 281 15.71 14.12 7.63
CA LYS A 281 15.48 15.50 8.13
C LYS A 281 14.01 15.92 8.09
N GLY A 282 13.11 14.97 7.78
CA GLY A 282 11.67 15.23 7.73
C GLY A 282 10.97 15.10 9.08
N MET A 283 9.65 15.16 9.06
CA MET A 283 8.79 15.00 10.23
C MET A 283 8.61 13.53 10.60
N VAL A 284 8.52 13.26 11.90
CA VAL A 284 7.98 12.02 12.46
C VAL A 284 6.66 12.35 13.12
N VAL A 285 5.58 11.75 12.63
CA VAL A 285 4.23 11.97 13.17
C VAL A 285 3.75 10.68 13.84
N SER A 286 3.13 10.76 15.00
CA SER A 286 2.57 9.56 15.64
C SER A 286 1.45 8.97 14.79
N ASP A 287 1.26 7.65 14.83
CA ASP A 287 -0.02 7.08 14.45
C ASP A 287 -1.12 7.56 15.42
N TYR A 288 -2.38 7.45 15.02
CA TYR A 288 -3.51 7.99 15.76
C TYR A 288 -3.62 7.33 17.13
N THR A 289 -3.54 8.13 18.19
CA THR A 289 -3.53 7.68 19.60
C THR A 289 -2.35 6.76 19.99
N ALA A 290 -1.32 6.61 19.16
CA ALA A 290 -0.20 5.73 19.47
C ALA A 290 0.57 6.17 20.73
N ILE A 291 0.65 7.47 20.99
CA ILE A 291 1.28 8.00 22.21
C ILE A 291 0.48 7.60 23.45
N ASP A 292 -0.86 7.57 23.36
CA ASP A 292 -1.71 7.13 24.46
C ASP A 292 -1.50 5.66 24.84
N GLN A 293 -1.02 4.85 23.88
CA GLN A 293 -0.78 3.42 24.03
C GLN A 293 0.62 3.07 24.56
N ILE A 294 1.45 4.05 24.93
CA ILE A 294 2.76 3.79 25.57
C ILE A 294 2.50 3.16 26.95
N PRO A 295 2.97 1.91 27.19
CA PRO A 295 2.69 1.21 28.43
C PRO A 295 3.49 1.73 29.60
N ASN A 296 3.02 1.47 30.83
CA ASN A 296 3.69 1.79 32.09
C ASN A 296 3.96 3.28 32.34
N LEU A 297 3.22 4.16 31.67
CA LEU A 297 3.21 5.60 31.87
C LEU A 297 1.77 6.03 32.18
N ASP A 298 1.56 6.67 33.33
CA ASP A 298 0.22 6.94 33.82
C ASP A 298 -0.33 8.31 33.37
N THR A 299 0.56 9.25 33.06
CA THR A 299 0.14 10.62 32.77
C THR A 299 0.44 11.04 31.32
N PRO A 300 -0.39 11.91 30.73
CA PRO A 300 -0.08 12.47 29.42
C PRO A 300 1.27 13.21 29.36
N LEU A 301 1.72 13.81 30.47
CA LEU A 301 3.05 14.43 30.57
C LEU A 301 4.17 13.41 30.37
N GLU A 302 4.12 12.26 31.04
CA GLU A 302 5.12 11.20 30.91
C GLU A 302 5.15 10.64 29.48
N LYS A 303 3.97 10.42 28.90
CA LYS A 303 3.83 9.94 27.50
C LYS A 303 4.37 10.97 26.50
N ALA A 304 4.08 12.25 26.68
CA ALA A 304 4.64 13.32 25.85
C ALA A 304 6.18 13.36 25.91
N VAL A 305 6.75 13.25 27.13
CA VAL A 305 8.20 13.22 27.36
C VAL A 305 8.83 12.02 26.67
N ALA A 306 8.23 10.82 26.81
CA ALA A 306 8.73 9.61 26.18
C ALA A 306 8.72 9.70 24.65
N ALA A 307 7.61 10.14 24.07
CA ALA A 307 7.45 10.24 22.63
C ALA A 307 8.42 11.27 22.00
N ILE A 308 8.48 12.49 22.52
CA ILE A 308 9.31 13.53 21.90
C ILE A 308 10.82 13.26 22.06
N ASN A 309 11.26 12.73 23.22
CA ASN A 309 12.63 12.29 23.43
C ASN A 309 12.96 11.06 22.58
N GLY A 310 12.00 10.16 22.36
CA GLY A 310 12.12 9.01 21.46
C GLY A 310 12.29 9.37 19.99
N GLY A 311 11.95 10.62 19.59
CA GLY A 311 12.14 11.09 18.23
C GLY A 311 10.87 11.48 17.48
N ASN A 312 9.69 11.29 18.06
CA ASN A 312 8.41 11.68 17.48
C ASN A 312 8.25 13.21 17.51
N ASP A 313 7.86 13.84 16.40
CA ASP A 313 7.77 15.30 16.31
C ASP A 313 6.33 15.79 16.55
N VAL A 314 5.30 15.09 16.07
CA VAL A 314 3.89 15.55 16.11
C VAL A 314 2.98 14.50 16.73
N ASP A 315 2.03 14.96 17.56
CA ASP A 315 1.02 14.14 18.24
C ASP A 315 -0.32 14.14 17.48
N PHE A 316 -0.71 13.00 16.89
CA PHE A 316 -1.99 12.78 16.20
C PHE A 316 -2.96 11.93 17.06
N PRO A 317 -4.30 12.06 16.89
CA PRO A 317 -5.00 13.02 16.01
C PRO A 317 -5.37 14.35 16.69
N LYS A 318 -5.29 14.44 18.04
CA LYS A 318 -5.78 15.60 18.82
C LYS A 318 -4.68 16.38 19.55
N GLY A 319 -3.45 15.90 19.53
CA GLY A 319 -2.34 16.52 20.22
C GLY A 319 -2.54 16.62 21.74
N ASP A 320 -3.27 15.65 22.32
CA ASP A 320 -3.68 15.71 23.73
C ASP A 320 -2.52 15.54 24.70
N ASN A 321 -1.52 14.71 24.35
CA ASN A 321 -0.32 14.55 25.15
C ASN A 321 0.61 15.77 25.02
N TYR A 322 0.78 16.30 23.80
CA TYR A 322 1.70 17.41 23.56
C TYR A 322 1.19 18.77 24.08
N LYS A 323 -0.01 18.84 24.63
CA LYS A 323 -0.46 19.98 25.47
C LYS A 323 0.43 20.17 26.71
N TYR A 324 1.09 19.11 27.17
CA TYR A 324 1.94 19.11 28.36
C TYR A 324 3.42 19.38 28.08
N LEU A 325 3.80 19.67 26.82
CA LEU A 325 5.21 19.93 26.49
C LEU A 325 5.75 21.21 27.15
N GLN A 326 4.92 22.23 27.37
CA GLN A 326 5.32 23.42 28.11
C GLN A 326 5.76 23.05 29.55
N GLU A 327 4.95 22.26 30.24
CA GLU A 327 5.25 21.75 31.58
C GLU A 327 6.51 20.87 31.57
N ALA A 328 6.68 20.03 30.55
CA ALA A 328 7.86 19.17 30.38
C ALA A 328 9.17 19.99 30.25
N ILE A 329 9.11 21.10 29.53
CA ILE A 329 10.24 22.05 29.37
C ILE A 329 10.56 22.73 30.70
N GLU A 330 9.55 23.27 31.39
CA GLU A 330 9.69 23.93 32.68
C GLU A 330 10.28 23.01 33.73
N LYS A 331 9.88 21.75 33.75
CA LYS A 331 10.42 20.70 34.63
C LYS A 331 11.76 20.14 34.16
N LYS A 332 12.30 20.60 33.03
CA LYS A 332 13.58 20.13 32.42
C LYS A 332 13.56 18.64 32.07
N LEU A 333 12.41 18.07 31.75
CA LEU A 333 12.24 16.68 31.31
C LEU A 333 12.53 16.52 29.81
N VAL A 334 12.45 17.60 29.06
CA VAL A 334 12.76 17.69 27.64
C VAL A 334 13.77 18.79 27.41
N LYS A 335 14.83 18.49 26.64
CA LYS A 335 15.83 19.47 26.27
C LYS A 335 15.29 20.44 25.21
N PRO A 336 15.61 21.74 25.26
CA PRO A 336 15.15 22.72 24.26
C PRO A 336 15.44 22.33 22.81
N GLU A 337 16.61 21.71 22.56
CA GLU A 337 17.06 21.30 21.23
C GLU A 337 16.16 20.21 20.61
N VAL A 338 15.52 19.37 21.45
CA VAL A 338 14.59 18.32 21.00
C VAL A 338 13.30 18.96 20.45
N VAL A 339 12.77 19.95 21.18
CA VAL A 339 11.59 20.72 20.74
C VAL A 339 11.91 21.57 19.51
N GLU A 340 13.08 22.23 19.50
CA GLU A 340 13.53 23.01 18.34
C GLU A 340 13.61 22.15 17.08
N ARG A 341 14.20 20.95 17.15
CA ARG A 341 14.24 19.99 16.05
C ARG A 341 12.84 19.68 15.53
N ALA A 342 11.93 19.30 16.43
CA ALA A 342 10.56 18.95 16.07
C ALA A 342 9.82 20.09 15.36
N VAL A 343 9.86 21.26 15.91
CA VAL A 343 9.24 22.47 15.31
C VAL A 343 9.85 22.79 13.95
N LYS A 344 11.20 22.81 13.86
CA LYS A 344 11.89 23.07 12.60
C LYS A 344 11.56 22.04 11.51
N ASN A 345 11.33 20.78 11.86
CA ASN A 345 10.90 19.75 10.89
C ASN A 345 9.51 20.08 10.32
N VAL A 346 8.55 20.49 11.17
CA VAL A 346 7.21 20.88 10.72
C VAL A 346 7.24 22.14 9.85
N ILE A 347 7.90 23.21 10.28
CA ILE A 347 7.92 24.45 9.49
C ILE A 347 8.77 24.34 8.22
N ARG A 348 9.80 23.49 8.21
CA ARG A 348 10.56 23.14 7.01
C ARG A 348 9.65 22.53 5.94
N PHE A 349 8.84 21.53 6.32
CA PHE A 349 7.86 20.96 5.41
C PHE A 349 6.89 22.01 4.85
N LYS A 350 6.34 22.88 5.72
CA LYS A 350 5.41 23.94 5.30
C LYS A 350 6.06 24.90 4.30
N ILE A 351 7.32 25.26 4.51
CA ILE A 351 8.08 26.12 3.58
C ILE A 351 8.34 25.39 2.26
N GLN A 352 8.78 24.13 2.29
CA GLN A 352 9.02 23.33 1.09
C GLN A 352 7.75 23.14 0.26
N ALA A 353 6.61 22.95 0.92
CA ALA A 353 5.31 22.84 0.26
C ALA A 353 4.74 24.18 -0.24
N GLY A 354 5.48 25.28 -0.07
CA GLY A 354 5.07 26.62 -0.48
C GLY A 354 3.89 27.18 0.30
N MET A 355 3.62 26.67 1.50
CA MET A 355 2.49 27.11 2.31
C MET A 355 2.65 28.53 2.85
N MET A 356 3.89 29.00 2.92
CA MET A 356 4.22 30.37 3.35
C MET A 356 4.28 31.35 2.18
N ASP A 357 4.08 30.90 0.93
CA ASP A 357 4.13 31.74 -0.25
C ASP A 357 2.91 32.70 -0.28
N GLU A 358 3.12 33.92 -0.75
CA GLU A 358 2.06 34.92 -0.90
C GLU A 358 0.96 34.39 -1.83
N ASN A 359 -0.30 34.65 -1.49
CA ASN A 359 -1.47 34.22 -2.26
C ASN A 359 -1.68 32.69 -2.37
N ARG A 360 -1.01 31.88 -1.56
CA ARG A 360 -1.11 30.42 -1.61
C ARG A 360 -2.54 29.89 -1.46
N TYR A 361 -3.38 30.57 -0.72
CA TYR A 361 -4.78 30.21 -0.42
C TYR A 361 -5.79 31.09 -1.13
N LEU A 362 -5.41 31.67 -2.26
CA LEU A 362 -6.35 32.23 -3.23
C LEU A 362 -6.78 31.08 -4.14
N TYR A 363 -7.92 30.50 -3.81
CA TYR A 363 -8.49 29.39 -4.57
C TYR A 363 -9.36 29.92 -5.70
N SER A 364 -9.44 29.15 -6.81
CA SER A 364 -10.44 29.32 -7.84
C SER A 364 -11.84 29.11 -7.26
N ASP A 365 -12.83 29.82 -7.80
CA ASP A 365 -14.26 29.60 -7.49
C ASP A 365 -14.82 28.37 -8.23
N ASP A 366 -14.00 27.66 -9.06
CA ASP A 366 -14.44 26.49 -9.80
C ASP A 366 -14.81 25.36 -8.84
N GLU A 367 -15.91 24.69 -9.13
CA GLU A 367 -16.37 23.53 -8.36
C GLU A 367 -15.33 22.41 -8.36
N VAL A 368 -15.12 21.77 -7.21
CA VAL A 368 -14.28 20.57 -7.11
C VAL A 368 -15.08 19.36 -7.55
N VAL A 369 -14.75 18.84 -8.71
CA VAL A 369 -15.33 17.60 -9.25
C VAL A 369 -14.23 16.54 -9.25
N LEU A 370 -14.49 15.41 -8.60
CA LEU A 370 -13.63 14.23 -8.49
C LEU A 370 -14.25 13.08 -9.31
N ASP A 371 -13.58 11.93 -9.34
CA ASP A 371 -14.04 10.73 -10.06
C ASP A 371 -14.26 10.97 -11.56
N SER A 372 -13.22 11.53 -12.21
CA SER A 372 -13.24 11.78 -13.64
C SER A 372 -13.19 10.48 -14.48
N GLU A 373 -13.61 10.57 -15.75
CA GLU A 373 -13.50 9.44 -16.69
C GLU A 373 -12.06 8.91 -16.83
N GLU A 374 -11.05 9.80 -16.73
CA GLU A 374 -9.63 9.42 -16.78
C GLU A 374 -9.22 8.64 -15.53
N GLU A 375 -9.67 9.05 -14.36
CA GLU A 375 -9.42 8.36 -13.09
C GLU A 375 -10.12 7.01 -13.05
N ARG A 376 -11.38 6.93 -13.46
CA ARG A 376 -12.12 5.66 -13.62
C ARG A 376 -11.42 4.71 -14.57
N LYS A 377 -10.89 5.24 -15.69
CA LYS A 377 -10.08 4.43 -16.60
C LYS A 377 -8.82 3.90 -15.91
N THR A 378 -8.14 4.72 -15.14
CA THR A 378 -6.96 4.30 -14.36
C THR A 378 -7.35 3.24 -13.33
N ALA A 379 -8.48 3.41 -12.63
CA ALA A 379 -9.01 2.41 -11.68
C ALA A 379 -9.30 1.07 -12.38
N TYR A 380 -9.90 1.10 -13.58
CA TYR A 380 -10.13 -0.09 -14.39
C TYR A 380 -8.82 -0.75 -14.84
N ASP A 381 -7.85 0.03 -15.33
CA ASP A 381 -6.56 -0.49 -15.80
C ASP A 381 -5.79 -1.17 -14.65
N ILE A 382 -5.81 -0.58 -13.44
CA ILE A 382 -5.23 -1.21 -12.24
C ILE A 382 -6.00 -2.48 -11.89
N ALA A 383 -7.34 -2.43 -11.87
CA ALA A 383 -8.17 -3.57 -11.51
C ALA A 383 -7.91 -4.79 -12.43
N THR A 384 -7.82 -4.56 -13.75
CA THR A 384 -7.53 -5.63 -14.73
C THR A 384 -6.15 -6.25 -14.52
N GLN A 385 -5.18 -5.48 -14.03
CA GLN A 385 -3.81 -5.92 -13.75
C GLN A 385 -3.61 -6.43 -12.32
N SER A 386 -4.66 -6.38 -11.48
CA SER A 386 -4.64 -6.86 -10.08
C SER A 386 -5.23 -8.26 -9.91
N VAL A 387 -6.07 -8.69 -10.84
CA VAL A 387 -6.79 -9.97 -10.77
C VAL A 387 -5.90 -11.13 -11.20
N VAL A 388 -5.61 -12.04 -10.28
CA VAL A 388 -4.70 -13.18 -10.48
C VAL A 388 -5.48 -14.43 -10.85
N LEU A 389 -5.14 -15.06 -11.97
CA LEU A 389 -5.63 -16.39 -12.33
C LEU A 389 -4.73 -17.46 -11.69
N LEU A 390 -5.29 -18.24 -10.77
CA LEU A 390 -4.54 -19.26 -10.00
C LEU A 390 -4.66 -20.66 -10.59
N GLU A 391 -5.83 -21.04 -11.10
CA GLU A 391 -6.09 -22.32 -11.73
C GLU A 391 -6.99 -22.15 -12.96
N ASN A 392 -6.76 -22.93 -14.01
CA ASN A 392 -7.64 -22.98 -15.18
C ASN A 392 -7.46 -24.30 -15.95
N ASN A 393 -8.47 -25.13 -15.97
CA ASN A 393 -8.46 -26.37 -16.74
C ASN A 393 -8.89 -26.19 -18.22
N GLY A 394 -8.98 -24.92 -18.68
CA GLY A 394 -9.41 -24.56 -20.03
C GLY A 394 -10.87 -24.07 -20.10
N VAL A 395 -11.59 -23.94 -18.98
CA VAL A 395 -12.94 -23.36 -18.93
C VAL A 395 -12.93 -21.86 -19.20
N LEU A 396 -11.88 -21.18 -18.79
CA LEU A 396 -11.67 -19.76 -19.06
C LEU A 396 -10.72 -19.54 -20.24
N PRO A 397 -10.95 -18.49 -21.05
CA PRO A 397 -12.10 -17.59 -21.00
C PRO A 397 -13.39 -18.29 -21.41
N LEU A 398 -14.53 -17.83 -20.88
CA LEU A 398 -15.84 -18.41 -21.18
C LEU A 398 -16.14 -18.35 -22.67
N LYS A 399 -16.24 -19.51 -23.32
CA LYS A 399 -16.54 -19.67 -24.74
C LYS A 399 -17.65 -20.71 -24.93
N ASN A 400 -18.54 -20.44 -25.88
CA ASN A 400 -19.62 -21.36 -26.23
C ASN A 400 -20.56 -21.72 -25.06
N VAL A 401 -20.68 -20.87 -24.06
CA VAL A 401 -21.63 -20.97 -22.94
C VAL A 401 -22.91 -20.24 -23.30
N LYS A 402 -24.06 -20.80 -22.95
CA LYS A 402 -25.38 -20.19 -23.17
C LYS A 402 -25.96 -19.68 -21.87
N ARG A 403 -25.72 -20.38 -20.76
CA ARG A 403 -26.26 -20.00 -19.47
C ARG A 403 -25.18 -20.08 -18.38
N VAL A 404 -24.97 -18.95 -17.72
CA VAL A 404 -24.03 -18.78 -16.60
C VAL A 404 -24.83 -18.59 -15.32
N LEU A 405 -24.57 -19.34 -14.27
CA LEU A 405 -25.02 -18.98 -12.93
C LEU A 405 -23.94 -18.14 -12.25
N LEU A 406 -24.30 -16.94 -11.83
CA LEU A 406 -23.51 -16.16 -10.87
C LEU A 406 -24.10 -16.35 -9.47
N THR A 407 -23.28 -16.71 -8.49
CA THR A 407 -23.72 -16.99 -7.12
C THR A 407 -22.65 -16.62 -6.09
N GLY A 408 -23.02 -16.64 -4.82
CA GLY A 408 -22.13 -16.32 -3.70
C GLY A 408 -22.37 -14.91 -3.13
N PRO A 409 -21.88 -14.65 -1.89
CA PRO A 409 -22.18 -13.42 -1.16
C PRO A 409 -21.53 -12.19 -1.77
N ASN A 410 -20.41 -12.34 -2.47
CA ASN A 410 -19.65 -11.24 -3.07
C ASN A 410 -20.11 -10.88 -4.50
N ALA A 411 -21.01 -11.67 -5.10
CA ALA A 411 -21.47 -11.45 -6.47
C ALA A 411 -22.18 -10.10 -6.69
N ASN A 412 -22.96 -9.65 -5.70
CA ASN A 412 -23.73 -8.38 -5.75
C ASN A 412 -23.44 -7.48 -4.55
N SER A 413 -22.17 -7.35 -4.16
CA SER A 413 -21.75 -6.58 -2.99
C SER A 413 -20.77 -5.47 -3.36
N MET A 414 -21.04 -4.23 -2.92
CA MET A 414 -20.05 -3.16 -3.00
C MET A 414 -18.90 -3.36 -2.01
N TRP A 415 -19.16 -4.03 -0.87
CA TRP A 415 -18.16 -4.29 0.17
C TRP A 415 -17.11 -5.32 -0.23
N ALA A 416 -17.35 -6.06 -1.31
CA ALA A 416 -16.36 -6.91 -1.95
C ALA A 416 -15.47 -6.15 -2.95
N MET A 417 -15.85 -4.92 -3.33
CA MET A 417 -15.08 -4.09 -4.25
C MET A 417 -14.14 -3.12 -3.51
N CYS A 418 -14.56 -2.65 -2.32
CA CYS A 418 -13.89 -1.60 -1.56
C CYS A 418 -13.14 -2.21 -0.37
N GLY A 419 -11.85 -1.88 -0.23
CA GLY A 419 -11.07 -2.27 0.94
C GLY A 419 -11.00 -1.16 1.99
N ASP A 420 -10.15 -1.36 2.99
CA ASP A 420 -9.87 -0.37 4.02
C ASP A 420 -9.30 0.92 3.42
N TYR A 421 -9.52 2.02 4.13
CA TYR A 421 -9.11 3.36 3.68
C TYR A 421 -9.68 3.78 2.32
N SER A 422 -10.74 3.08 1.82
CA SER A 422 -11.70 3.66 0.91
C SER A 422 -12.78 4.40 1.68
N PHE A 423 -13.31 5.50 1.15
CA PHE A 423 -14.27 6.32 1.90
C PHE A 423 -15.49 5.53 2.41
N PRO A 424 -16.14 4.64 1.61
CA PRO A 424 -17.30 3.90 2.11
C PRO A 424 -16.99 3.08 3.36
N SER A 425 -15.85 2.37 3.39
CA SER A 425 -15.49 1.54 4.54
C SER A 425 -15.10 2.37 5.75
N MET A 426 -14.25 3.39 5.58
CA MET A 426 -13.79 4.25 6.67
C MET A 426 -14.94 5.02 7.31
N PHE A 427 -15.77 5.67 6.49
CA PHE A 427 -16.92 6.41 7.03
C PHE A 427 -17.90 5.49 7.75
N TYR A 428 -18.21 4.32 7.16
CA TYR A 428 -19.13 3.37 7.76
C TYR A 428 -18.64 2.88 9.12
N PHE A 429 -17.38 2.49 9.23
CA PHE A 429 -16.78 2.00 10.49
C PHE A 429 -16.71 3.08 11.57
N TRP A 430 -16.18 4.24 11.24
CA TRP A 430 -15.89 5.26 12.23
C TRP A 430 -17.07 6.18 12.55
N LYS A 431 -18.01 6.36 11.61
CA LYS A 431 -19.11 7.33 11.74
C LYS A 431 -20.49 6.76 11.39
N GLY A 432 -20.60 5.85 10.46
CA GLY A 432 -21.87 5.40 9.89
C GLY A 432 -22.83 4.73 10.87
N TRP A 433 -22.31 4.17 11.96
CA TRP A 433 -23.12 3.61 13.03
C TRP A 433 -23.82 4.70 13.90
N GLN A 434 -23.33 5.92 13.86
CA GLN A 434 -23.91 7.07 14.56
C GLN A 434 -24.81 7.94 13.69
N LYS A 435 -24.64 7.89 12.36
CA LYS A 435 -25.33 8.72 11.38
C LYS A 435 -26.11 7.85 10.39
N GLN A 436 -27.15 8.42 9.74
CA GLN A 436 -27.82 7.72 8.65
C GLN A 436 -26.83 7.57 7.47
N TRP A 437 -26.49 6.33 7.16
CA TRP A 437 -25.71 5.99 5.99
C TRP A 437 -26.56 6.16 4.73
N SER A 438 -25.98 6.76 3.70
CA SER A 438 -26.57 6.86 2.38
C SER A 438 -25.50 6.61 1.33
N ASP A 439 -25.78 5.73 0.40
CA ASP A 439 -24.94 5.47 -0.79
C ASP A 439 -25.18 6.43 -1.95
N LYS A 440 -26.11 7.39 -1.77
CA LYS A 440 -26.54 8.30 -2.85
C LYS A 440 -25.44 9.22 -3.38
N ASN A 441 -24.43 9.48 -2.56
CA ASN A 441 -23.34 10.41 -2.87
C ASN A 441 -22.02 9.69 -3.09
N LEU A 442 -22.01 8.36 -3.16
CA LEU A 442 -20.81 7.61 -3.48
C LEU A 442 -20.58 7.58 -5.00
N PRO A 443 -19.31 7.47 -5.44
CA PRO A 443 -19.05 7.15 -6.84
C PRO A 443 -19.72 5.83 -7.22
N LYS A 444 -19.99 5.66 -8.50
CA LYS A 444 -20.62 4.43 -8.97
C LYS A 444 -19.66 3.25 -8.85
N ILE A 445 -19.89 2.38 -7.88
CA ILE A 445 -19.16 1.15 -7.68
C ILE A 445 -19.81 0.03 -8.51
N VAL A 446 -19.08 -0.48 -9.50
CA VAL A 446 -19.58 -1.52 -10.41
C VAL A 446 -19.39 -2.89 -9.76
N LYS A 447 -20.51 -3.51 -9.38
CA LYS A 447 -20.54 -4.86 -8.80
C LYS A 447 -20.37 -5.93 -9.87
N LEU A 448 -19.87 -7.13 -9.49
CA LEU A 448 -19.69 -8.22 -10.45
C LEU A 448 -20.99 -8.60 -11.16
N LYS A 449 -22.13 -8.67 -10.45
CA LYS A 449 -23.45 -8.96 -11.05
C LYS A 449 -23.80 -7.98 -12.16
N GLU A 450 -23.65 -6.68 -11.92
CA GLU A 450 -23.90 -5.63 -12.93
C GLU A 450 -22.98 -5.80 -14.14
N ALA A 451 -21.70 -6.01 -13.88
CA ALA A 451 -20.70 -6.16 -14.93
C ALA A 451 -20.92 -7.44 -15.77
N MET A 452 -21.24 -8.54 -15.14
CA MET A 452 -21.54 -9.79 -15.87
C MET A 452 -22.74 -9.62 -16.82
N GLU A 453 -23.74 -8.84 -16.43
CA GLU A 453 -24.90 -8.53 -17.31
C GLU A 453 -24.55 -7.52 -18.43
N THR A 454 -23.81 -6.47 -18.11
CA THR A 454 -23.50 -5.40 -19.08
C THR A 454 -22.39 -5.77 -20.05
N ARG A 455 -21.49 -6.69 -19.67
CA ARG A 455 -20.33 -7.13 -20.47
C ARG A 455 -20.54 -8.49 -21.16
N LYS A 456 -21.67 -9.18 -20.94
CA LYS A 456 -21.90 -10.51 -21.53
C LYS A 456 -21.87 -10.49 -23.05
N PRO A 457 -21.35 -11.55 -23.69
CA PRO A 457 -21.51 -11.76 -25.13
C PRO A 457 -23.00 -11.92 -25.51
N GLU A 458 -23.31 -11.62 -26.77
CA GLU A 458 -24.67 -11.84 -27.30
C GLU A 458 -25.08 -13.30 -27.17
N GLY A 459 -26.32 -13.53 -26.74
CA GLY A 459 -26.87 -14.88 -26.55
C GLY A 459 -26.50 -15.58 -25.24
N VAL A 460 -25.74 -14.95 -24.38
CA VAL A 460 -25.44 -15.47 -23.04
C VAL A 460 -26.51 -14.99 -22.04
N ASP A 461 -27.12 -15.96 -21.34
CA ASP A 461 -28.00 -15.70 -20.20
C ASP A 461 -27.21 -15.77 -18.88
N VAL A 462 -27.35 -14.75 -18.02
CA VAL A 462 -26.71 -14.70 -16.70
C VAL A 462 -27.78 -14.81 -15.62
N ALA A 463 -27.95 -16.01 -15.07
CA ALA A 463 -28.80 -16.23 -13.92
C ALA A 463 -28.09 -15.85 -12.64
N TYR A 464 -28.81 -15.32 -11.65
CA TYR A 464 -28.24 -14.94 -10.37
C TYR A 464 -29.07 -15.46 -9.20
N ALA A 465 -28.37 -16.04 -8.22
CA ALA A 465 -28.91 -16.34 -6.88
C ALA A 465 -27.81 -16.21 -5.83
N ARG A 466 -28.05 -15.53 -4.72
CA ARG A 466 -27.04 -15.32 -3.67
C ARG A 466 -26.47 -16.62 -3.10
N GLY A 467 -27.32 -17.61 -2.82
CA GLY A 467 -26.94 -18.96 -2.41
C GLY A 467 -26.45 -19.10 -0.98
N CYS A 468 -25.52 -18.29 -0.49
CA CYS A 468 -25.07 -18.28 0.90
C CYS A 468 -24.75 -16.85 1.36
N ASP A 469 -24.62 -16.65 2.68
CA ASP A 469 -24.16 -15.42 3.30
C ASP A 469 -22.66 -15.49 3.64
N TRP A 470 -22.07 -14.36 4.01
CA TRP A 470 -20.63 -14.28 4.40
C TRP A 470 -20.36 -15.07 5.66
N THR A 471 -21.21 -14.89 6.68
CA THR A 471 -21.13 -15.60 7.94
C THR A 471 -22.51 -15.67 8.58
N GLU A 472 -22.76 -16.69 9.39
CA GLU A 472 -23.96 -16.81 10.23
C GLU A 472 -23.68 -16.37 11.68
N GLU A 473 -22.42 -16.44 12.10
CA GLU A 473 -21.94 -16.09 13.43
C GLU A 473 -20.69 -15.22 13.31
N ILE A 474 -20.43 -14.41 14.34
CA ILE A 474 -19.23 -13.60 14.42
C ILE A 474 -18.06 -14.48 14.84
N GLU A 475 -17.07 -14.60 13.98
CA GLU A 475 -15.85 -15.38 14.21
C GLU A 475 -14.66 -14.46 14.56
N THR A 476 -14.82 -13.59 15.56
CA THR A 476 -13.76 -12.66 15.96
C THR A 476 -13.50 -12.69 17.46
N LYS A 477 -12.32 -12.24 17.87
CA LYS A 477 -11.94 -12.16 19.30
C LYS A 477 -12.86 -11.23 20.12
N TYR A 478 -13.56 -10.29 19.46
CA TYR A 478 -14.47 -9.36 20.13
C TYR A 478 -15.85 -9.98 20.41
N ALA A 479 -16.23 -11.04 19.71
CA ALA A 479 -17.45 -11.79 19.99
C ALA A 479 -17.42 -12.41 21.39
N GLU A 480 -16.25 -12.85 21.83
CA GLU A 480 -16.06 -13.48 23.13
C GLU A 480 -16.16 -12.50 24.31
N THR A 481 -15.90 -11.22 24.08
CA THR A 481 -15.90 -10.20 25.16
C THR A 481 -17.29 -9.69 25.53
N GLY A 482 -18.31 -9.97 24.72
CA GLY A 482 -19.66 -9.45 24.89
C GLY A 482 -19.78 -7.93 24.74
N ASP A 483 -18.75 -7.27 24.19
CA ASP A 483 -18.77 -5.82 23.95
C ASP A 483 -19.66 -5.51 22.73
N LYS A 484 -20.85 -4.98 23.01
CA LYS A 484 -21.82 -4.59 21.99
C LYS A 484 -21.36 -3.40 21.10
N ARG A 485 -20.24 -2.77 21.42
CA ARG A 485 -19.57 -1.77 20.56
C ARG A 485 -18.65 -2.43 19.56
N ALA A 486 -18.35 -3.72 19.75
CA ALA A 486 -17.55 -4.46 18.80
C ALA A 486 -18.17 -4.36 17.40
N TRP A 487 -17.33 -4.14 16.41
CA TRP A 487 -17.72 -3.90 15.02
C TRP A 487 -18.57 -5.02 14.46
N GLU A 488 -18.25 -6.24 14.80
CA GLU A 488 -18.94 -7.46 14.36
C GLU A 488 -20.39 -7.49 14.84
N TYR A 489 -20.64 -7.10 16.09
CA TYR A 489 -21.99 -6.98 16.60
C TYR A 489 -22.82 -5.98 15.79
N GLN A 490 -22.20 -4.85 15.41
CA GLN A 490 -22.83 -3.84 14.55
C GLN A 490 -23.12 -4.40 13.15
N LEU A 491 -22.22 -5.19 12.58
CA LEU A 491 -22.36 -5.80 11.26
C LEU A 491 -23.54 -6.78 11.19
N LEU A 492 -23.66 -7.70 12.17
CA LEU A 492 -24.75 -8.67 12.18
C LEU A 492 -26.14 -8.05 12.39
N HIS A 493 -26.18 -6.94 13.11
CA HIS A 493 -27.44 -6.28 13.44
C HIS A 493 -27.82 -5.17 12.44
N ARG A 494 -26.92 -4.80 11.54
CA ARG A 494 -27.18 -3.89 10.42
C ARG A 494 -27.27 -4.70 9.13
N LYS A 495 -28.29 -4.47 8.34
CA LYS A 495 -28.37 -4.98 6.98
C LYS A 495 -27.38 -4.18 6.13
N VAL A 496 -26.13 -4.61 6.11
CA VAL A 496 -25.03 -3.93 5.40
C VAL A 496 -25.07 -4.19 3.90
N ASP A 497 -25.94 -5.10 3.48
CA ASP A 497 -26.06 -5.52 2.10
C ASP A 497 -27.44 -5.24 1.53
N SER A 498 -27.62 -5.50 0.22
CA SER A 498 -28.84 -5.31 -0.59
C SER A 498 -30.15 -5.84 0.02
N GLY A 499 -30.09 -6.49 1.18
CA GLY A 499 -31.24 -7.14 1.82
C GLY A 499 -31.69 -8.43 1.14
N GLU A 500 -30.92 -8.89 0.14
CA GLU A 500 -31.16 -10.16 -0.54
C GLU A 500 -30.95 -11.33 0.42
N LYS A 501 -31.93 -12.22 0.50
CA LYS A 501 -31.80 -13.44 1.30
C LYS A 501 -31.00 -14.47 0.53
N ALA A 502 -30.09 -15.13 1.21
CA ALA A 502 -29.44 -16.31 0.68
C ALA A 502 -30.46 -17.47 0.57
N ASP A 503 -30.57 -18.04 -0.62
CA ASP A 503 -31.37 -19.23 -0.87
C ASP A 503 -30.52 -20.29 -1.58
N GLN A 504 -29.99 -21.19 -0.78
CA GLN A 504 -29.11 -22.24 -1.26
C GLN A 504 -29.83 -23.21 -2.21
N LYS A 505 -31.11 -23.52 -1.95
CA LYS A 505 -31.88 -24.42 -2.80
C LYS A 505 -32.08 -23.83 -4.19
N VAL A 506 -32.49 -22.57 -4.27
CA VAL A 506 -32.65 -21.86 -5.54
C VAL A 506 -31.35 -21.82 -6.31
N ALA A 507 -30.24 -21.48 -5.65
CA ALA A 507 -28.91 -21.47 -6.29
C ALA A 507 -28.51 -22.85 -6.84
N LEU A 508 -28.73 -23.93 -6.10
CA LEU A 508 -28.41 -25.28 -6.54
C LEU A 508 -29.32 -25.77 -7.69
N ASP A 509 -30.60 -25.40 -7.70
CA ASP A 509 -31.49 -25.71 -8.79
C ASP A 509 -31.06 -25.01 -10.09
N MET A 510 -30.75 -23.69 -10.01
CA MET A 510 -30.18 -22.93 -11.14
C MET A 510 -28.84 -23.46 -11.60
N ALA A 511 -27.98 -23.93 -10.68
CA ALA A 511 -26.67 -24.52 -10.99
C ALA A 511 -26.80 -25.72 -11.92
N ARG A 512 -27.78 -26.63 -11.68
CA ARG A 512 -28.00 -27.83 -12.52
C ARG A 512 -28.43 -27.47 -13.95
N GLU A 513 -29.07 -26.30 -14.13
CA GLU A 513 -29.54 -25.85 -15.44
C GLU A 513 -28.51 -24.98 -16.19
N SER A 514 -27.40 -24.62 -15.55
CA SER A 514 -26.36 -23.76 -16.13
C SER A 514 -25.25 -24.58 -16.81
N ASP A 515 -24.55 -23.97 -17.77
CA ASP A 515 -23.37 -24.54 -18.42
C ASP A 515 -22.12 -24.40 -17.54
N VAL A 516 -22.03 -23.27 -16.80
CA VAL A 516 -20.93 -22.95 -15.90
C VAL A 516 -21.46 -22.14 -14.70
N ILE A 517 -20.80 -22.29 -13.57
CA ILE A 517 -21.12 -21.60 -12.32
C ILE A 517 -19.96 -20.68 -11.97
N ILE A 518 -20.23 -19.39 -11.73
CA ILE A 518 -19.29 -18.42 -11.18
C ILE A 518 -19.65 -18.24 -9.71
N ALA A 519 -18.81 -18.76 -8.82
CA ALA A 519 -18.98 -18.66 -7.38
C ALA A 519 -18.11 -17.55 -6.82
N ALA A 520 -18.71 -16.39 -6.50
CA ALA A 520 -18.08 -15.21 -5.93
C ALA A 520 -18.11 -15.28 -4.39
N VAL A 521 -17.00 -15.67 -3.80
CA VAL A 521 -16.86 -15.97 -2.37
C VAL A 521 -15.73 -15.17 -1.73
N GLY A 522 -15.53 -15.35 -0.44
CA GLY A 522 -14.41 -14.79 0.30
C GLY A 522 -14.83 -13.84 1.41
N GLU A 523 -13.93 -12.99 1.77
CA GLU A 523 -14.13 -11.92 2.73
C GLU A 523 -14.73 -10.67 2.04
N ASN A 524 -15.12 -9.73 2.86
CA ASN A 524 -15.32 -8.35 2.47
C ASN A 524 -14.67 -7.45 3.52
N VAL A 525 -14.60 -6.15 3.26
CA VAL A 525 -13.96 -5.20 4.17
C VAL A 525 -14.59 -5.15 5.57
N MET A 526 -15.78 -5.70 5.75
CA MET A 526 -16.44 -5.79 7.05
C MET A 526 -15.89 -6.94 7.94
N LEU A 527 -15.18 -7.90 7.34
CA LEU A 527 -14.64 -9.07 8.01
C LEU A 527 -13.11 -9.04 8.14
N CYS A 528 -12.44 -8.13 7.46
CA CYS A 528 -10.99 -7.98 7.48
C CYS A 528 -10.62 -6.50 7.31
N GLY A 529 -9.58 -6.04 7.98
CA GLY A 529 -9.09 -4.66 7.95
C GLY A 529 -8.69 -4.18 9.34
N GLU A 530 -8.32 -2.94 9.49
CA GLU A 530 -7.90 -2.37 10.77
C GLU A 530 -9.00 -2.52 11.85
N ASN A 531 -8.63 -3.06 13.00
CA ASN A 531 -9.53 -3.39 14.11
C ASN A 531 -10.66 -4.39 13.77
N ARG A 532 -10.48 -5.20 12.73
CA ARG A 532 -11.39 -6.25 12.27
C ARG A 532 -10.64 -7.58 12.14
N ASP A 533 -10.18 -8.07 13.29
CA ASP A 533 -9.33 -9.27 13.39
C ASP A 533 -10.18 -10.55 13.35
N ARG A 534 -10.70 -10.92 12.18
CA ARG A 534 -11.30 -12.24 12.04
C ARG A 534 -10.22 -13.31 12.19
N GLN A 535 -10.46 -14.27 13.06
CA GLN A 535 -9.53 -15.38 13.27
C GLN A 535 -9.56 -16.37 12.10
N GLY A 536 -8.37 -16.89 11.76
CA GLY A 536 -8.18 -17.86 10.69
C GLY A 536 -8.24 -17.28 9.29
N LEU A 537 -7.86 -18.12 8.32
CA LEU A 537 -7.78 -17.79 6.90
C LEU A 537 -8.77 -18.54 6.03
N ARG A 538 -9.56 -19.48 6.58
CA ARG A 538 -10.58 -20.18 5.80
C ARG A 538 -11.67 -19.24 5.31
N LEU A 539 -12.37 -19.62 4.26
CA LEU A 539 -13.57 -18.91 3.83
C LEU A 539 -14.55 -18.72 4.99
N PRO A 540 -15.10 -17.51 5.20
CA PRO A 540 -16.01 -17.24 6.31
C PRO A 540 -17.28 -18.09 6.26
N GLY A 541 -17.81 -18.46 7.43
CA GLY A 541 -19.09 -19.12 7.58
C GLY A 541 -19.17 -20.43 6.82
N LYS A 542 -20.25 -20.62 6.04
CA LYS A 542 -20.52 -21.87 5.28
C LYS A 542 -20.19 -21.77 3.79
N GLN A 543 -19.35 -20.85 3.38
CA GLN A 543 -19.05 -20.65 1.96
C GLN A 543 -18.33 -21.87 1.34
N GLU A 544 -17.36 -22.46 2.06
CA GLU A 544 -16.66 -23.68 1.57
C GLU A 544 -17.67 -24.84 1.36
N GLU A 545 -18.55 -25.08 2.33
CA GLU A 545 -19.62 -26.10 2.22
C GLU A 545 -20.57 -25.83 1.05
N PHE A 546 -20.89 -24.57 0.79
CA PHE A 546 -21.72 -24.18 -0.33
C PHE A 546 -21.02 -24.46 -1.67
N VAL A 547 -19.75 -24.12 -1.81
CA VAL A 547 -18.96 -24.44 -3.02
C VAL A 547 -18.87 -25.95 -3.23
N GLU A 548 -18.69 -26.74 -2.17
CA GLU A 548 -18.71 -28.20 -2.29
C GLU A 548 -20.03 -28.74 -2.86
N LYS A 549 -21.16 -28.16 -2.45
CA LYS A 549 -22.48 -28.50 -3.00
C LYS A 549 -22.63 -28.09 -4.48
N LEU A 550 -22.05 -26.95 -4.88
CA LEU A 550 -21.99 -26.54 -6.28
C LEU A 550 -21.15 -27.51 -7.10
N LEU A 551 -19.99 -27.93 -6.63
CA LEU A 551 -19.14 -28.92 -7.25
C LEU A 551 -19.85 -30.29 -7.40
N ALA A 552 -20.65 -30.66 -6.41
CA ALA A 552 -21.45 -31.90 -6.44
C ALA A 552 -22.56 -31.89 -7.51
N THR A 553 -22.90 -30.76 -8.13
CA THR A 553 -23.82 -30.71 -9.29
C THR A 553 -23.20 -31.28 -10.57
N GLY A 554 -21.88 -31.47 -10.58
CA GLY A 554 -21.14 -31.96 -11.77
C GLY A 554 -20.90 -30.87 -12.83
N LYS A 555 -21.29 -29.64 -12.59
CA LYS A 555 -21.05 -28.51 -13.50
C LYS A 555 -19.68 -27.86 -13.25
N PRO A 556 -19.03 -27.32 -14.28
CA PRO A 556 -17.80 -26.54 -14.08
C PRO A 556 -18.04 -25.36 -13.13
N VAL A 557 -17.22 -25.24 -12.08
CA VAL A 557 -17.25 -24.14 -11.12
C VAL A 557 -16.01 -23.28 -11.32
N VAL A 558 -16.19 -21.99 -11.58
CA VAL A 558 -15.16 -20.97 -11.53
C VAL A 558 -15.28 -20.27 -10.19
N LEU A 559 -14.25 -20.39 -9.37
CA LEU A 559 -14.18 -19.76 -8.06
C LEU A 559 -13.57 -18.36 -8.20
N VAL A 560 -14.28 -17.31 -7.80
CA VAL A 560 -13.78 -15.93 -7.74
C VAL A 560 -13.71 -15.53 -6.27
N VAL A 561 -12.49 -15.39 -5.75
CA VAL A 561 -12.22 -15.09 -4.35
C VAL A 561 -11.97 -13.59 -4.19
N PHE A 562 -12.78 -12.94 -3.36
CA PHE A 562 -12.59 -11.57 -2.94
C PHE A 562 -12.07 -11.54 -1.50
N GLY A 563 -11.28 -10.53 -1.16
CA GLY A 563 -10.81 -10.35 0.21
C GLY A 563 -9.46 -9.64 0.30
N GLY A 564 -9.14 -9.20 1.51
CA GLY A 564 -7.88 -8.51 1.82
C GLY A 564 -6.71 -9.46 2.11
N ARG A 565 -6.99 -10.77 2.27
CA ARG A 565 -5.98 -11.79 2.61
C ARG A 565 -6.06 -12.98 1.66
N ALA A 566 -4.97 -13.75 1.53
CA ALA A 566 -4.94 -15.02 0.84
C ALA A 566 -5.67 -16.09 1.66
N GLN A 567 -6.87 -16.49 1.21
CA GLN A 567 -7.76 -17.36 1.99
C GLN A 567 -7.50 -18.83 1.66
N ILE A 568 -7.49 -19.70 2.68
CA ILE A 568 -7.28 -21.13 2.52
C ILE A 568 -8.47 -21.75 1.77
N ILE A 569 -8.21 -22.17 0.54
CA ILE A 569 -9.18 -22.81 -0.36
C ILE A 569 -8.70 -24.17 -0.91
N SER A 570 -7.63 -24.71 -0.35
CA SER A 570 -6.93 -25.92 -0.80
C SER A 570 -7.84 -27.15 -0.97
N LYS A 571 -8.90 -27.27 -0.16
CA LYS A 571 -9.86 -28.39 -0.29
C LYS A 571 -10.73 -28.32 -1.54
N ILE A 572 -10.99 -27.12 -2.06
CA ILE A 572 -11.92 -26.90 -3.18
C ILE A 572 -11.21 -26.46 -4.45
N SER A 573 -10.06 -25.79 -4.36
CA SER A 573 -9.34 -25.17 -5.49
C SER A 573 -9.08 -26.15 -6.63
N LYS A 574 -8.48 -27.31 -6.34
CA LYS A 574 -8.13 -28.33 -7.34
C LYS A 574 -9.32 -29.05 -7.97
N ARG A 575 -10.51 -28.88 -7.41
CA ARG A 575 -11.78 -29.43 -7.92
C ARG A 575 -12.55 -28.41 -8.75
N CYS A 576 -12.21 -27.14 -8.62
CA CYS A 576 -12.77 -26.07 -9.43
C CYS A 576 -12.21 -26.11 -10.86
N ALA A 577 -13.00 -25.66 -11.82
CA ALA A 577 -12.59 -25.58 -13.22
C ALA A 577 -11.61 -24.40 -13.45
N ALA A 578 -11.76 -23.34 -12.66
CA ALA A 578 -10.80 -22.23 -12.57
C ALA A 578 -10.89 -21.56 -11.20
N VAL A 579 -9.81 -20.89 -10.80
CA VAL A 579 -9.71 -20.12 -9.55
C VAL A 579 -9.11 -18.75 -9.86
N ILE A 580 -9.77 -17.71 -9.42
CA ILE A 580 -9.36 -16.30 -9.57
C ILE A 580 -9.29 -15.66 -8.18
N GLN A 581 -8.18 -14.97 -7.88
CA GLN A 581 -8.07 -14.06 -6.74
C GLN A 581 -8.29 -12.65 -7.24
N ALA A 582 -9.36 -12.00 -6.77
CA ALA A 582 -9.75 -10.66 -7.21
C ALA A 582 -9.34 -9.55 -6.23
N TRP A 583 -8.94 -9.87 -5.01
CA TRP A 583 -8.67 -8.93 -3.92
C TRP A 583 -9.85 -7.99 -3.64
N TYR A 584 -9.60 -6.71 -3.34
CA TYR A 584 -10.57 -5.61 -3.36
C TYR A 584 -10.27 -4.73 -4.57
N PRO A 585 -10.96 -4.94 -5.70
CA PRO A 585 -10.52 -4.42 -6.99
C PRO A 585 -11.00 -2.98 -7.30
N GLY A 586 -11.56 -2.26 -6.31
CA GLY A 586 -12.02 -0.88 -6.49
C GLY A 586 -13.34 -0.74 -7.26
N GLU A 587 -13.70 0.49 -7.57
CA GLU A 587 -15.01 0.83 -8.15
C GLU A 587 -15.27 0.24 -9.54
N GLU A 588 -14.23 -0.02 -10.33
CA GLU A 588 -14.29 -0.66 -11.66
C GLU A 588 -14.00 -2.17 -11.60
N GLY A 589 -13.86 -2.73 -10.41
CA GLY A 589 -13.50 -4.13 -10.20
C GLY A 589 -14.46 -5.13 -10.84
N GLY A 590 -15.77 -4.85 -10.81
CA GLY A 590 -16.76 -5.69 -11.48
C GLY A 590 -16.51 -5.81 -12.97
N HIS A 591 -16.23 -4.70 -13.66
CA HIS A 591 -15.89 -4.70 -15.08
C HIS A 591 -14.60 -5.49 -15.36
N ALA A 592 -13.57 -5.27 -14.56
CA ALA A 592 -12.28 -5.95 -14.72
C ALA A 592 -12.43 -7.48 -14.62
N VAL A 593 -13.11 -7.98 -13.59
CA VAL A 593 -13.35 -9.43 -13.40
C VAL A 593 -14.21 -10.00 -14.52
N ALA A 594 -15.29 -9.30 -14.93
CA ALA A 594 -16.16 -9.75 -16.02
C ALA A 594 -15.41 -9.82 -17.35
N ASP A 595 -14.58 -8.82 -17.68
CA ASP A 595 -13.82 -8.79 -18.93
C ASP A 595 -12.74 -9.91 -18.98
N ILE A 596 -12.16 -10.27 -17.83
CA ILE A 596 -11.29 -11.45 -17.71
C ILE A 596 -12.11 -12.73 -17.93
N LEU A 597 -13.23 -12.90 -17.23
CA LEU A 597 -14.07 -14.09 -17.36
C LEU A 597 -14.52 -14.32 -18.81
N TYR A 598 -14.94 -13.28 -19.52
CA TYR A 598 -15.35 -13.37 -20.92
C TYR A 598 -14.20 -13.34 -21.93
N GLY A 599 -12.94 -13.17 -21.48
CA GLY A 599 -11.76 -13.20 -22.33
C GLY A 599 -11.57 -11.96 -23.20
N ARG A 600 -12.08 -10.82 -22.80
CA ARG A 600 -11.77 -9.52 -23.41
C ARG A 600 -10.35 -9.10 -23.08
N ILE A 601 -9.88 -9.46 -21.89
CA ILE A 601 -8.53 -9.25 -21.37
C ILE A 601 -7.98 -10.58 -20.89
N SER A 602 -6.71 -10.84 -21.17
CA SER A 602 -5.97 -11.96 -20.57
C SER A 602 -5.47 -11.58 -19.19
N PRO A 603 -5.66 -12.39 -18.16
CA PRO A 603 -5.07 -12.14 -16.85
C PRO A 603 -3.54 -12.13 -16.97
N SER A 604 -2.88 -11.26 -16.19
CA SER A 604 -1.44 -11.05 -16.23
C SER A 604 -0.84 -10.72 -14.87
N ALA A 605 -1.68 -10.64 -13.83
CA ALA A 605 -1.26 -10.39 -12.48
C ALA A 605 -0.48 -11.57 -11.89
N LYS A 606 0.44 -11.28 -10.99
CA LYS A 606 1.23 -12.24 -10.22
C LYS A 606 1.02 -12.01 -8.73
N LEU A 607 0.94 -13.07 -7.93
CA LEU A 607 0.76 -12.96 -6.48
C LEU A 607 1.89 -12.13 -5.84
N SER A 608 1.51 -11.18 -5.01
CA SER A 608 2.43 -10.39 -4.17
C SER A 608 2.66 -10.98 -2.77
N VAL A 609 1.98 -12.10 -2.48
CA VAL A 609 2.12 -12.90 -1.25
C VAL A 609 2.02 -14.38 -1.57
N SER A 610 2.67 -15.19 -0.77
CA SER A 610 2.51 -16.65 -0.77
C SER A 610 1.12 -17.02 -0.27
N TYR A 611 0.45 -17.92 -0.99
CA TYR A 611 -0.92 -18.34 -0.72
C TYR A 611 -0.92 -19.57 0.18
N PRO A 612 -1.42 -19.53 1.42
CA PRO A 612 -1.33 -20.66 2.36
C PRO A 612 -2.34 -21.77 2.02
N ASN A 613 -1.98 -23.01 2.33
CA ASN A 613 -2.88 -24.16 2.24
C ASN A 613 -3.38 -24.67 3.60
N THR A 614 -2.88 -24.10 4.68
CA THR A 614 -3.22 -24.45 6.07
C THR A 614 -3.25 -23.19 6.94
N GLU A 615 -3.88 -23.26 8.11
CA GLU A 615 -3.87 -22.16 9.10
C GLU A 615 -2.44 -21.91 9.58
N ILE A 616 -2.02 -20.65 9.52
CA ILE A 616 -0.68 -20.20 9.87
C ILE A 616 -0.79 -18.82 10.51
N ASP A 617 -0.26 -18.69 11.73
CA ASP A 617 -0.14 -17.44 12.48
C ASP A 617 1.32 -16.98 12.63
N GLU A 618 2.24 -17.66 11.95
CA GLU A 618 3.67 -17.34 11.89
C GLU A 618 4.04 -16.81 10.50
N PRO A 619 5.14 -16.10 10.36
CA PRO A 619 5.61 -15.64 9.06
C PRO A 619 5.82 -16.80 8.08
N ILE A 620 5.34 -16.62 6.84
CA ILE A 620 5.73 -17.42 5.67
C ILE A 620 6.15 -16.48 4.55
N CYS A 621 7.18 -16.89 3.82
CA CYS A 621 7.70 -16.08 2.73
C CYS A 621 8.35 -16.99 1.68
N TYR A 622 8.16 -16.68 0.39
CA TYR A 622 8.74 -17.46 -0.71
C TYR A 622 10.28 -17.58 -0.62
N ASN A 623 10.93 -16.60 0.00
CA ASN A 623 12.38 -16.46 0.03
C ASN A 623 13.05 -17.12 1.26
N GLU A 624 12.31 -17.84 2.07
CA GLU A 624 12.88 -18.58 3.24
C GLU A 624 13.58 -19.86 2.84
N LYS A 625 13.13 -20.50 1.76
CA LYS A 625 13.68 -21.77 1.22
C LYS A 625 13.79 -21.67 -0.30
N ILE A 626 14.76 -22.38 -0.89
CA ILE A 626 14.83 -22.55 -2.36
C ILE A 626 13.72 -23.49 -2.83
N GLU A 627 13.43 -24.53 -2.05
CA GLU A 627 12.35 -25.45 -2.31
C GLU A 627 11.03 -24.84 -1.83
N GLN A 628 9.96 -25.05 -2.58
CA GLN A 628 8.64 -24.55 -2.18
C GLN A 628 8.27 -25.10 -0.80
N ASP A 629 7.84 -24.22 0.09
CA ASP A 629 7.32 -24.62 1.39
C ASP A 629 6.00 -25.40 1.20
N GLU A 630 5.89 -26.57 1.81
CA GLU A 630 4.70 -27.44 1.72
C GLU A 630 3.42 -26.77 2.27
N ARG A 631 3.57 -25.70 3.06
CA ARG A 631 2.47 -24.88 3.58
C ARG A 631 1.91 -23.90 2.55
N ILE A 632 2.58 -23.73 1.41
CA ILE A 632 2.21 -22.77 0.36
C ILE A 632 1.53 -23.52 -0.80
N GLU A 633 0.33 -23.11 -1.18
CA GLU A 633 -0.39 -23.63 -2.34
C GLU A 633 0.10 -23.00 -3.64
N TRP A 634 0.17 -21.65 -3.68
CA TRP A 634 0.77 -20.91 -4.78
C TRP A 634 1.78 -19.90 -4.22
N PRO A 635 3.01 -19.90 -4.73
CA PRO A 635 4.04 -19.01 -4.20
C PRO A 635 3.86 -17.57 -4.68
N PHE A 636 4.54 -16.65 -4.01
CA PHE A 636 4.79 -15.29 -4.51
C PHE A 636 5.25 -15.33 -5.97
N GLY A 637 4.81 -14.35 -6.77
CA GLY A 637 5.16 -14.26 -8.19
C GLY A 637 4.36 -15.19 -9.11
N TYR A 638 3.53 -16.08 -8.57
CA TYR A 638 2.69 -16.98 -9.36
C TYR A 638 1.46 -16.29 -9.94
N GLY A 639 1.09 -16.70 -11.17
CA GLY A 639 -0.14 -16.27 -11.83
C GLY A 639 -0.16 -16.72 -13.29
N LEU A 640 -1.31 -17.21 -13.74
CA LEU A 640 -1.54 -17.76 -15.08
C LEU A 640 -2.03 -16.69 -16.06
N SER A 641 -1.93 -17.01 -17.36
CA SER A 641 -2.42 -16.19 -18.48
C SER A 641 -3.25 -17.07 -19.44
N TYR A 642 -4.05 -16.45 -20.31
CA TYR A 642 -4.75 -17.16 -21.40
C TYR A 642 -3.86 -17.40 -22.61
N THR A 643 -2.61 -16.93 -22.57
CA THR A 643 -1.59 -17.16 -23.59
C THR A 643 -0.33 -17.76 -22.95
N GLN A 644 0.66 -18.06 -23.76
CA GLN A 644 1.94 -18.61 -23.31
C GLN A 644 3.08 -17.72 -23.75
N PHE A 645 4.11 -17.62 -22.94
CA PHE A 645 5.31 -16.86 -23.23
C PHE A 645 6.54 -17.76 -23.28
N SER A 646 7.53 -17.36 -24.05
CA SER A 646 8.82 -18.03 -24.13
C SER A 646 9.93 -17.03 -23.89
N TYR A 647 10.85 -17.37 -23.02
CA TYR A 647 12.04 -16.60 -22.69
C TYR A 647 13.24 -17.19 -23.41
N GLY A 648 14.17 -16.32 -23.87
CA GLY A 648 15.38 -16.78 -24.55
C GLY A 648 16.45 -15.70 -24.60
N ASN A 649 17.63 -16.04 -25.13
CA ASN A 649 18.74 -15.12 -25.41
C ASN A 649 19.14 -14.25 -24.21
N LEU A 650 19.19 -14.86 -23.02
CA LEU A 650 19.63 -14.13 -21.82
C LEU A 650 21.09 -13.71 -21.99
N ASN A 651 21.34 -12.42 -21.88
CA ASN A 651 22.66 -11.82 -21.94
C ASN A 651 22.84 -10.84 -20.79
N MET A 652 24.03 -10.82 -20.22
CA MET A 652 24.43 -9.92 -19.16
C MET A 652 25.55 -9.04 -19.68
N VAL A 653 25.26 -7.75 -19.83
CA VAL A 653 26.28 -6.77 -20.22
C VAL A 653 26.96 -6.30 -18.92
N LYS A 654 28.23 -6.71 -18.79
CA LYS A 654 29.12 -6.21 -17.74
C LYS A 654 29.84 -4.97 -18.24
N GLU A 655 29.49 -3.80 -17.70
CA GLU A 655 30.53 -2.78 -17.52
C GLU A 655 31.09 -2.95 -16.11
N CYS A 656 32.42 -2.92 -15.96
CA CYS A 656 33.08 -3.09 -14.65
C CYS A 656 32.61 -1.98 -13.72
N PRO A 657 31.93 -2.31 -12.60
CA PRO A 657 31.25 -1.30 -11.80
C PRO A 657 32.23 -0.55 -10.91
N THR A 658 32.07 0.74 -10.93
CA THR A 658 32.40 1.61 -9.80
C THR A 658 31.16 1.74 -8.90
N ASP A 659 31.26 2.28 -7.70
CA ASP A 659 30.20 2.32 -6.69
C ASP A 659 28.83 2.86 -7.12
N ASN A 660 28.63 3.24 -8.38
CA ASN A 660 27.40 3.75 -8.96
C ASN A 660 26.95 3.01 -10.24
N ASP A 661 27.48 1.83 -10.48
CA ASP A 661 27.23 1.12 -11.73
C ASP A 661 26.07 0.12 -11.62
N ALA A 662 25.47 -0.22 -12.75
CA ALA A 662 24.42 -1.21 -12.87
C ALA A 662 24.88 -2.37 -13.77
N VAL A 663 24.42 -3.57 -13.44
CA VAL A 663 24.47 -4.73 -14.35
C VAL A 663 23.20 -4.68 -15.20
N GLU A 664 23.33 -4.61 -16.52
CA GLU A 664 22.20 -4.68 -17.43
C GLU A 664 22.01 -6.13 -17.90
N LEU A 665 20.82 -6.66 -17.60
CA LEU A 665 20.36 -7.96 -18.10
C LEU A 665 19.44 -7.72 -19.29
N THR A 666 19.67 -8.44 -20.39
CA THR A 666 18.77 -8.43 -21.54
C THR A 666 18.36 -9.85 -21.90
N PHE A 667 17.10 -10.03 -22.27
CA PHE A 667 16.58 -11.31 -22.75
C PHE A 667 15.48 -11.08 -23.77
N SER A 668 15.20 -12.08 -24.59
CA SER A 668 14.05 -12.06 -25.49
C SER A 668 12.81 -12.65 -24.81
N LEU A 669 11.67 -12.01 -24.97
CA LEU A 669 10.37 -12.46 -24.51
C LEU A 669 9.42 -12.53 -25.71
N THR A 670 8.83 -13.72 -25.95
CA THR A 670 7.95 -14.00 -27.09
C THR A 670 6.60 -14.47 -26.60
N ASN A 671 5.51 -13.89 -27.10
CA ASN A 671 4.17 -14.45 -26.94
C ASN A 671 3.97 -15.58 -27.96
N VAL A 672 4.06 -16.83 -27.51
CA VAL A 672 3.91 -18.01 -28.38
C VAL A 672 2.47 -18.49 -28.49
N GLY A 673 1.54 -17.86 -27.79
CA GLY A 673 0.13 -18.20 -27.82
C GLY A 673 -0.67 -17.39 -28.83
N LYS A 674 -1.99 -17.28 -28.61
CA LYS A 674 -2.95 -16.75 -29.59
C LYS A 674 -3.66 -15.48 -29.15
N MET A 675 -3.39 -14.97 -27.96
CA MET A 675 -4.04 -13.79 -27.39
C MET A 675 -3.00 -12.74 -26.99
N LYS A 676 -3.27 -11.47 -27.31
CA LYS A 676 -2.51 -10.34 -26.76
C LYS A 676 -2.55 -10.38 -25.24
N ALA A 677 -1.42 -10.26 -24.60
CA ALA A 677 -1.35 -10.22 -23.13
C ALA A 677 -0.07 -9.54 -22.65
N ASP A 678 -0.11 -9.17 -21.38
CA ASP A 678 1.07 -8.73 -20.65
C ASP A 678 1.72 -9.94 -19.97
N GLU A 679 3.05 -9.91 -19.88
CA GLU A 679 3.83 -10.79 -19.02
C GLU A 679 4.63 -9.95 -18.03
N VAL A 680 4.78 -10.47 -16.81
CA VAL A 680 5.64 -9.90 -15.77
C VAL A 680 6.88 -10.77 -15.63
N ALA A 681 7.97 -10.36 -16.26
CA ALA A 681 9.26 -11.00 -16.09
C ALA A 681 9.86 -10.62 -14.73
N GLN A 682 10.31 -11.59 -13.97
CA GLN A 682 10.81 -11.42 -12.60
C GLN A 682 12.23 -11.94 -12.51
N ILE A 683 13.12 -11.14 -11.90
CA ILE A 683 14.54 -11.44 -11.73
C ILE A 683 14.81 -11.66 -10.25
N TYR A 684 15.33 -12.83 -9.94
CA TYR A 684 15.69 -13.20 -8.59
C TYR A 684 17.19 -13.42 -8.49
N LEU A 685 17.77 -12.95 -7.38
CA LEU A 685 19.15 -13.24 -7.00
C LEU A 685 19.18 -14.35 -5.96
N SER A 686 20.07 -15.32 -6.18
CA SER A 686 20.38 -16.36 -5.21
C SER A 686 21.88 -16.31 -4.88
N PRO A 687 22.25 -16.18 -3.59
CA PRO A 687 23.66 -16.12 -3.20
C PRO A 687 24.34 -17.48 -3.37
N THR A 688 25.59 -17.47 -3.81
CA THR A 688 26.43 -18.67 -3.87
C THR A 688 27.11 -18.93 -2.52
N ASP A 689 27.42 -17.91 -1.73
CA ASP A 689 27.88 -18.02 -0.35
C ASP A 689 26.72 -17.86 0.65
N LYS A 690 26.21 -18.99 1.13
CA LYS A 690 25.06 -19.05 2.05
C LYS A 690 25.36 -18.51 3.47
N LYS A 691 26.63 -18.21 3.80
CA LYS A 691 27.01 -17.81 5.17
C LYS A 691 26.73 -16.33 5.48
N GLN A 692 26.60 -15.49 4.46
CA GLN A 692 26.50 -14.04 4.62
C GLN A 692 25.11 -13.48 4.32
N GLN A 693 24.22 -14.26 3.72
CA GLN A 693 22.91 -13.78 3.33
C GLN A 693 21.80 -14.42 4.13
N ILE A 694 20.77 -13.62 4.43
CA ILE A 694 19.61 -14.07 5.22
C ILE A 694 18.63 -14.90 4.40
N ARG A 695 18.61 -14.72 3.06
CA ARG A 695 17.65 -15.37 2.18
C ARG A 695 18.32 -16.14 1.04
N PRO A 696 17.84 -17.35 0.77
CA PRO A 696 18.39 -18.18 -0.33
C PRO A 696 18.02 -17.65 -1.73
N ILE A 697 16.95 -16.85 -1.84
CA ILE A 697 16.48 -16.24 -3.09
C ILE A 697 15.77 -14.92 -2.77
N GLN A 698 15.93 -13.89 -3.61
CA GLN A 698 15.30 -12.58 -3.42
C GLN A 698 14.93 -11.97 -4.77
N LEU A 699 13.72 -11.42 -4.91
CA LEU A 699 13.34 -10.57 -6.04
C LEU A 699 14.22 -9.32 -6.03
N GLN A 700 14.80 -8.99 -7.19
CA GLN A 700 15.65 -7.79 -7.33
C GLN A 700 15.41 -7.03 -8.65
N GLY A 701 14.48 -7.52 -9.48
CA GLY A 701 14.09 -6.83 -10.69
C GLY A 701 12.82 -7.41 -11.28
N PHE A 702 12.05 -6.57 -11.95
CA PHE A 702 10.90 -7.02 -12.74
C PHE A 702 10.63 -6.07 -13.91
N ALA A 703 9.95 -6.58 -14.93
CA ALA A 703 9.48 -5.80 -16.06
C ALA A 703 8.14 -6.33 -16.55
N ARG A 704 7.17 -5.43 -16.73
CA ARG A 704 5.89 -5.74 -17.35
C ARG A 704 5.94 -5.42 -18.83
N VAL A 705 5.57 -6.38 -19.70
CA VAL A 705 5.72 -6.27 -21.13
C VAL A 705 4.47 -6.75 -21.85
N THR A 706 3.84 -5.87 -22.64
CA THR A 706 2.71 -6.21 -23.52
C THR A 706 3.20 -6.81 -24.84
N LEU A 707 2.64 -7.94 -25.26
CA LEU A 707 3.01 -8.65 -26.50
C LEU A 707 1.77 -9.08 -27.27
N GLU A 708 1.77 -8.78 -28.59
CA GLU A 708 0.83 -9.38 -29.53
C GLU A 708 1.16 -10.85 -29.79
N PRO A 709 0.21 -11.70 -30.27
CA PRO A 709 0.50 -13.07 -30.66
C PRO A 709 1.64 -13.16 -31.67
N GLY A 710 2.68 -13.95 -31.35
CA GLY A 710 3.87 -14.13 -32.18
C GLY A 710 4.91 -12.99 -32.06
N GLU A 711 4.64 -11.93 -31.29
CA GLU A 711 5.58 -10.83 -31.10
C GLU A 711 6.72 -11.24 -30.14
N THR A 712 7.94 -10.81 -30.49
CA THR A 712 9.13 -10.92 -29.65
C THR A 712 9.67 -9.53 -29.33
N LYS A 713 9.94 -9.27 -28.06
CA LYS A 713 10.65 -8.06 -27.60
C LYS A 713 11.92 -8.41 -26.86
N THR A 714 12.95 -7.57 -27.00
CA THR A 714 14.10 -7.61 -26.10
C THR A 714 13.76 -6.78 -24.86
N VAL A 715 13.85 -7.39 -23.70
CA VAL A 715 13.60 -6.77 -22.40
C VAL A 715 14.93 -6.52 -21.71
N GLY A 716 15.15 -5.30 -21.20
CA GLY A 716 16.32 -4.93 -20.42
C GLY A 716 15.93 -4.62 -18.99
N ILE A 717 16.64 -5.18 -18.01
CA ILE A 717 16.48 -4.89 -16.58
C ILE A 717 17.85 -4.51 -16.02
N LYS A 718 17.88 -3.40 -15.28
CA LYS A 718 19.11 -2.92 -14.61
C LYS A 718 19.06 -3.32 -13.14
N LEU A 719 20.13 -3.96 -12.67
CA LEU A 719 20.37 -4.26 -11.26
C LEU A 719 21.53 -3.39 -10.79
N TYR A 720 21.29 -2.58 -9.78
CA TYR A 720 22.26 -1.65 -9.23
C TYR A 720 23.15 -2.36 -8.19
N THR A 721 24.38 -1.89 -8.00
CA THR A 721 25.35 -2.51 -7.07
C THR A 721 24.82 -2.59 -5.64
N GLU A 722 24.00 -1.64 -5.22
CA GLU A 722 23.37 -1.63 -3.89
C GLU A 722 22.48 -2.85 -3.64
N GLN A 723 21.89 -3.44 -4.69
CA GLN A 723 21.03 -4.62 -4.59
C GLN A 723 21.81 -5.92 -4.29
N PHE A 724 23.13 -5.90 -4.48
CA PHE A 724 24.04 -7.00 -4.15
C PHE A 724 24.73 -6.82 -2.78
N GLY A 725 24.42 -5.72 -2.08
CA GLY A 725 25.01 -5.42 -0.78
C GLY A 725 24.30 -6.18 0.36
N TYR A 726 25.01 -6.42 1.44
CA TYR A 726 24.47 -6.95 2.68
C TYR A 726 24.94 -6.14 3.87
N TYR A 727 24.20 -6.22 4.98
CA TYR A 727 24.62 -5.60 6.24
C TYR A 727 25.54 -6.53 7.01
N SER A 728 26.70 -6.01 7.43
CA SER A 728 27.60 -6.69 8.35
C SER A 728 27.50 -6.07 9.74
N ILE A 729 27.42 -6.91 10.77
CA ILE A 729 27.48 -6.49 12.16
C ILE A 729 28.95 -6.34 12.52
N ASP A 730 29.42 -5.11 12.76
CA ASP A 730 30.77 -4.86 13.27
C ASP A 730 30.76 -4.91 14.81
N SER A 731 31.08 -6.07 15.36
CA SER A 731 31.17 -6.28 16.81
C SER A 731 32.37 -5.62 17.48
N SER A 732 33.24 -4.93 16.74
CA SER A 732 34.45 -4.29 17.27
C SER A 732 34.22 -2.91 17.87
N VAL A 733 33.02 -2.34 17.73
CA VAL A 733 32.64 -1.03 18.27
C VAL A 733 31.63 -1.23 19.40
N ASN A 734 31.89 -0.69 20.57
CA ASN A 734 30.97 -0.65 21.71
C ASN A 734 29.76 0.29 21.39
N GLY A 735 28.85 -0.20 20.67
CA GLY A 735 27.68 0.45 20.07
C GLY A 735 27.56 -0.13 18.68
N MET A 736 26.51 -0.91 18.44
CA MET A 736 26.26 -1.57 17.16
C MET A 736 26.23 -0.56 16.02
N PHE A 737 27.32 -0.45 15.26
CA PHE A 737 27.32 0.24 13.98
C PHE A 737 27.17 -0.79 12.88
N LEU A 738 25.97 -0.84 12.30
CA LEU A 738 25.71 -1.57 11.06
C LEU A 738 26.38 -0.84 9.92
N ARG A 739 27.29 -1.51 9.23
CA ARG A 739 27.85 -1.04 7.96
C ARG A 739 27.23 -1.85 6.84
N ARG A 740 26.61 -1.18 5.89
CA ARG A 740 26.33 -1.79 4.59
C ARG A 740 27.68 -2.03 3.93
N THR A 741 28.10 -3.28 3.91
CA THR A 741 29.35 -3.66 3.26
C THR A 741 29.02 -3.90 1.80
N PHE A 742 29.44 -2.98 0.94
CA PHE A 742 29.45 -3.20 -0.51
C PHE A 742 30.58 -4.19 -0.81
N LEU A 743 30.24 -5.44 -1.01
CA LEU A 743 31.22 -6.39 -1.47
C LEU A 743 31.47 -6.15 -2.94
N MET A 744 32.57 -5.48 -3.30
CA MET A 744 33.11 -5.38 -4.66
C MET A 744 33.61 -6.75 -5.15
N ILE A 745 32.80 -7.78 -5.07
CA ILE A 745 33.12 -9.10 -5.62
C ILE A 745 32.00 -9.51 -6.57
N LEU A 746 32.00 -8.91 -7.71
CA LEU A 746 31.13 -9.20 -8.85
C LEU A 746 31.33 -10.59 -9.47
N SER A 747 32.03 -11.50 -8.86
CA SER A 747 32.49 -12.62 -9.64
C SER A 747 32.14 -14.02 -9.17
N ARG A 748 31.66 -14.19 -7.91
CA ARG A 748 31.51 -15.55 -7.40
C ARG A 748 30.22 -15.87 -6.64
N ASP A 749 29.42 -14.88 -6.22
CA ASP A 749 28.56 -15.10 -5.08
C ASP A 749 27.03 -15.14 -5.36
N PHE A 750 26.58 -14.99 -6.61
CA PHE A 750 25.14 -14.99 -6.92
C PHE A 750 24.75 -15.81 -8.15
N THR A 751 23.63 -16.51 -8.05
CA THR A 751 22.93 -17.12 -9.18
C THR A 751 21.73 -16.27 -9.56
N LEU A 752 21.59 -15.93 -10.83
CA LEU A 752 20.40 -15.24 -11.35
C LEU A 752 19.35 -16.27 -11.74
N VAL A 753 18.13 -16.09 -11.24
CA VAL A 753 17.00 -16.97 -11.53
C VAL A 753 15.92 -16.14 -12.26
N LEU A 754 15.53 -16.60 -13.42
CA LEU A 754 14.41 -16.04 -14.18
C LEU A 754 13.21 -16.97 -13.99
N ILE A 755 12.07 -16.43 -13.61
CA ILE A 755 10.84 -17.22 -13.40
C ILE A 755 9.90 -16.93 -14.55
N ASP A 756 9.41 -17.98 -15.21
CA ASP A 756 8.29 -17.91 -16.12
C ASP A 756 7.01 -18.40 -15.44
N SER A 757 5.86 -18.15 -16.05
CA SER A 757 4.53 -18.45 -15.52
C SER A 757 4.25 -19.94 -15.27
N ILE A 758 5.17 -20.85 -15.61
CA ILE A 758 5.00 -22.32 -15.51
C ILE A 758 6.03 -22.93 -14.56
N GLY A 759 7.09 -22.22 -14.17
CA GLY A 759 8.13 -22.73 -13.26
C GLY A 759 9.42 -21.92 -13.28
N PHE A 760 10.34 -22.31 -12.39
CA PHE A 760 11.67 -21.72 -12.30
C PHE A 760 12.55 -22.17 -13.46
N LEU A 761 13.10 -21.22 -14.20
CA LEU A 761 14.10 -21.48 -15.22
C LEU A 761 15.49 -21.15 -14.67
N SER A 762 16.35 -22.14 -14.47
CA SER A 762 17.72 -21.88 -14.06
C SER A 762 18.69 -22.09 -15.24
N TYR A 763 19.64 -21.18 -15.44
CA TYR A 763 20.65 -21.24 -16.49
C TYR A 763 22.04 -21.32 -15.87
N SER A 764 22.72 -22.44 -16.06
CA SER A 764 24.16 -22.59 -15.82
C SER A 764 24.89 -22.59 -17.15
N ASN A 765 25.76 -21.62 -17.40
CA ASN A 765 26.58 -21.62 -18.61
C ASN A 765 27.96 -22.22 -18.31
N GLU A 766 28.11 -23.51 -18.57
CA GLU A 766 29.41 -24.22 -18.40
C GLU A 766 30.44 -23.93 -19.49
N ASN A 767 30.12 -23.16 -20.54
CA ASN A 767 30.98 -22.97 -21.72
C ASN A 767 31.33 -21.51 -22.02
N CYS A 768 31.92 -20.79 -21.08
CA CYS A 768 32.68 -19.58 -21.42
C CYS A 768 34.07 -19.65 -20.84
N SER A 769 35.01 -20.07 -21.66
CA SER A 769 36.45 -19.97 -21.41
C SER A 769 36.90 -18.52 -21.60
N PHE A 770 36.96 -17.73 -20.56
CA PHE A 770 37.77 -16.53 -20.49
C PHE A 770 38.53 -16.47 -19.16
N ASN A 771 39.81 -16.20 -19.27
CA ASN A 771 40.75 -16.15 -18.15
C ASN A 771 40.33 -15.11 -17.12
N THR A 772 40.24 -15.57 -15.87
CA THR A 772 40.29 -14.79 -14.64
C THR A 772 39.13 -13.84 -14.28
N LEU A 773 37.89 -14.30 -14.37
CA LEU A 773 36.77 -13.71 -13.60
C LEU A 773 35.71 -14.79 -13.35
N ASN A 774 35.38 -15.05 -12.10
CA ASN A 774 34.50 -16.14 -11.70
C ASN A 774 33.03 -15.79 -11.89
N PHE A 775 32.26 -16.77 -12.30
CA PHE A 775 30.92 -16.68 -12.87
C PHE A 775 29.80 -16.53 -11.86
N VAL A 776 28.83 -15.67 -12.16
CA VAL A 776 27.45 -15.78 -11.70
C VAL A 776 26.84 -17.00 -12.38
N SER A 777 26.43 -18.03 -11.66
CA SER A 777 25.66 -19.12 -12.24
C SER A 777 24.19 -18.71 -12.31
N ILE A 778 23.60 -18.82 -13.49
CA ILE A 778 22.16 -18.57 -13.71
C ILE A 778 21.49 -19.93 -13.76
N SER A 779 20.65 -20.25 -12.80
CA SER A 779 19.95 -21.50 -12.75
C SER A 779 18.48 -21.34 -13.17
N MET A 780 18.03 -22.21 -14.07
CA MET A 780 16.62 -22.34 -14.46
C MET A 780 16.09 -23.64 -13.82
N ILE A 781 15.14 -23.55 -12.91
CA ILE A 781 14.50 -24.73 -12.30
C ILE A 781 13.09 -24.81 -12.88
N ALA A 782 12.83 -25.85 -13.66
CA ALA A 782 11.48 -26.16 -14.12
C ALA A 782 10.83 -27.12 -13.13
N HIS A 783 9.71 -26.77 -12.54
CA HIS A 783 8.85 -27.71 -11.84
C HIS A 783 7.80 -28.28 -12.80
N ARG A 784 7.74 -29.62 -12.83
CA ARG A 784 6.71 -30.36 -13.55
C ARG A 784 5.41 -30.43 -12.77
#